data_6d22ef04b1bbd6435e3fefa1ff4b381f
#
_entry.id   6d22ef04b1bbd6435e3fefa1ff4b381f
#
_cell.length_a   1.000
_cell.length_b   1.000
_cell.length_c   1.000
_cell.angle_alpha   90.00
_cell.angle_beta   90.00
_cell.angle_gamma   90.00
#
_symmetry.space_group_name_H-M   'P 1'
#
loop_
_entity.id
_entity.type
_entity.pdbx_description
1 polymer ?
#
loop_
_entity_poly.entity_id
_entity_poly.type
_entity_poly.pdbx_seq_one_letter_code
_entity_poly.pdbx_strand_id
1 'polypeptide(L)'
;MRKIEQGAKRADVTVELRDGTYRLSEPWEFGTADSGSAGHPVVWQAAPGAHPVISGATRVTGWAQVGSTGVWSARVPPHSLSRQLYVDGAEAPIAQATPAALHFAGGWVGSATGYDLSKDSTARAWFAELTPAQLAQVEFDYPGGNGAWTDSKCGVARMSGSTLIMDQPCWTNVTDAAPFSQGTGGLPSMSTSQMPSTIQNARGLLRTGQWYLDSAENMLYYAPRSGQRMAILDVELPRLETLLQGAGSLTKPLHDITFAGLRFSYATWNDPSSAAGFADVQSNLHRTGANNQGLCTFSTPPGSCPWGALTQPRANVAFTASSHVTITGNRFVDLGGAGLSFMYGGSHNLIEGNEFTQIASTALLLGCAYDPTPTTTPASVIKAGCTPDPKAVAADPVGQNEILNHTTVANNVIHDVGTDYRSACGITLLFSRHTTITHNDLYDLPYTGITAGVIQGHVDDADHPQNSTNVNADNTISDNLIFNVMQVLADGGAVYMEGHQAQYVYKTDGTIDAEATLAHGLHVTGNVVYNDGSRFNAFYDDAGSEWISFSGNVEFHPLASLGAQGGCSATGHFWVTGNFFADNPGSYFCNAPVDSHISDNTTIPASPVPGDIPDSMLANAGLTSQYQSPAGGGRAEASYVSAPTPVTTGSKTEHVLIAGAGFSPSTPVYFGDQRATDVRSVSSGFLIATVPSGADGTDVTVGTYVPRPVITAPKKGTTGLPDTYTVSGTGVPGDTVTAGDNVDKTGCTAVTGTDGTWACTLTGSSAGQHTLTATQSDKDGATSRPSAGVTVYIGTPPAAARIDDTDPSITYSAWDHSADRGLGDHNDDLHYAVTNGSNLTFTFIGTGIKVFGEQYTDQGEISVSIDGETPTVVNTVPADGTRHADVAVYTSPTLSAGVHTIVVTKLSGQYATFDGFEIDNPTP
;
A
#
# COMPACT_ATOMS: atom_id res chain seq x y z
N MET A 1 3.38 -41.45 -1.58
CA MET A 1 2.09 -41.06 -2.15
C MET A 1 1.80 -41.92 -3.40
N ARG A 2 2.42 -41.70 -4.53
CA ARG A 2 2.14 -42.42 -5.80
C ARG A 2 2.15 -43.97 -5.68
N LYS A 3 2.81 -44.56 -4.69
CA LYS A 3 2.77 -46.01 -4.41
C LYS A 3 1.56 -46.46 -3.55
N ILE A 4 0.93 -45.54 -2.81
CA ILE A 4 -0.29 -45.80 -2.03
C ILE A 4 -1.51 -45.78 -2.94
N GLU A 5 -1.46 -45.03 -4.02
CA GLU A 5 -2.57 -44.76 -4.93
C GLU A 5 -3.00 -45.89 -5.84
N GLN A 6 -2.16 -46.89 -6.05
CA GLN A 6 -2.50 -48.00 -6.98
C GLN A 6 -3.51 -48.98 -6.43
N GLY A 7 -4.01 -48.84 -5.23
CA GLY A 7 -4.84 -49.85 -4.59
C GLY A 7 -6.17 -49.43 -3.98
N ALA A 8 -6.41 -48.22 -3.55
CA ALA A 8 -7.70 -47.84 -2.95
C ALA A 8 -7.84 -46.34 -2.69
N LYS A 9 -8.33 -45.59 -3.64
CA LYS A 9 -8.86 -44.20 -3.46
C LYS A 9 -10.22 -44.20 -2.71
N ARG A 10 -10.32 -44.96 -1.65
CA ARG A 10 -11.53 -45.07 -0.81
C ARG A 10 -11.26 -44.72 0.66
N ALA A 11 -10.13 -44.11 0.97
CA ALA A 11 -9.77 -43.67 2.31
C ALA A 11 -9.07 -42.32 2.21
N ASP A 12 -9.29 -41.48 3.22
CA ASP A 12 -8.61 -40.22 3.38
C ASP A 12 -7.10 -40.42 3.51
N VAL A 13 -6.33 -39.57 2.86
CA VAL A 13 -4.86 -39.56 2.96
C VAL A 13 -4.42 -38.22 3.51
N THR A 14 -3.82 -38.22 4.69
CA THR A 14 -3.26 -37.02 5.30
C THR A 14 -1.75 -37.11 5.37
N VAL A 15 -1.08 -36.08 4.91
CA VAL A 15 0.37 -35.87 5.01
C VAL A 15 0.61 -34.72 5.98
N GLU A 16 1.18 -35.01 7.13
CA GLU A 16 1.48 -34.02 8.15
C GLU A 16 2.94 -33.55 8.05
N LEU A 17 3.12 -32.22 7.92
CA LEU A 17 4.42 -31.57 7.96
C LEU A 17 4.70 -31.06 9.38
N ARG A 18 5.87 -31.43 9.90
CA ARG A 18 6.35 -30.97 11.21
C ARG A 18 6.99 -29.60 11.10
N ASP A 19 7.28 -28.96 12.24
CA ASP A 19 8.07 -27.72 12.26
C ASP A 19 9.38 -27.87 11.48
N GLY A 20 9.72 -26.81 10.78
CA GLY A 20 10.98 -26.70 10.06
C GLY A 20 10.84 -26.00 8.72
N THR A 21 11.97 -25.61 8.18
CA THR A 21 12.07 -25.01 6.85
C THR A 21 12.40 -26.09 5.82
N TYR A 22 11.45 -26.35 4.93
CA TYR A 22 11.57 -27.28 3.81
C TYR A 22 12.10 -26.51 2.61
N ARG A 23 13.43 -26.48 2.43
CA ARG A 23 14.09 -25.79 1.31
C ARG A 23 14.01 -26.65 0.07
N LEU A 24 13.29 -26.15 -0.92
CA LEU A 24 13.08 -26.79 -2.20
C LEU A 24 14.27 -26.52 -3.13
N SER A 25 14.72 -27.52 -3.86
CA SER A 25 15.70 -27.40 -4.96
C SER A 25 15.00 -27.22 -6.31
N GLU A 26 13.74 -27.60 -6.41
CA GLU A 26 12.86 -27.53 -7.57
C GLU A 26 11.42 -27.35 -7.09
N PRO A 27 10.48 -26.89 -7.92
CA PRO A 27 9.08 -26.75 -7.54
C PRO A 27 8.47 -28.06 -7.00
N TRP A 28 7.59 -27.93 -6.04
CA TRP A 28 6.80 -29.03 -5.51
C TRP A 28 5.61 -29.27 -6.47
N GLU A 29 5.73 -30.32 -7.30
CA GLU A 29 4.81 -30.58 -8.40
C GLU A 29 3.71 -31.58 -8.02
N PHE A 30 2.47 -31.21 -8.31
CA PHE A 30 1.28 -32.04 -8.19
C PHE A 30 0.57 -32.17 -9.52
N GLY A 31 0.22 -33.39 -9.88
CA GLY A 31 -0.53 -33.69 -11.11
C GLY A 31 -1.76 -34.53 -10.82
N THR A 32 -2.50 -34.89 -11.87
CA THR A 32 -3.72 -35.72 -11.76
C THR A 32 -3.50 -37.02 -10.95
N ALA A 33 -2.29 -37.57 -10.99
CA ALA A 33 -1.96 -38.78 -10.24
C ALA A 33 -1.90 -38.57 -8.71
N ASP A 34 -1.81 -37.33 -8.27
CA ASP A 34 -1.73 -36.94 -6.86
C ASP A 34 -3.13 -36.58 -6.29
N SER A 35 -4.16 -36.61 -7.13
CA SER A 35 -5.55 -36.28 -6.78
C SER A 35 -6.15 -37.28 -5.78
N GLY A 36 -7.05 -36.78 -4.96
CA GLY A 36 -7.96 -37.61 -4.15
C GLY A 36 -9.14 -38.15 -4.94
N SER A 37 -10.26 -38.33 -4.29
CA SER A 37 -11.55 -38.64 -4.91
C SER A 37 -12.70 -37.98 -4.12
N ALA A 38 -13.83 -37.83 -4.71
CA ALA A 38 -15.00 -37.22 -4.09
C ALA A 38 -15.29 -37.86 -2.71
N GLY A 39 -15.28 -37.05 -1.66
CA GLY A 39 -15.44 -37.47 -0.28
C GLY A 39 -14.18 -38.07 0.40
N HIS A 40 -13.06 -38.22 -0.34
CA HIS A 40 -11.77 -38.70 0.17
C HIS A 40 -10.62 -37.86 -0.36
N PRO A 41 -10.43 -36.62 0.11
CA PRO A 41 -9.36 -35.74 -0.35
C PRO A 41 -7.98 -36.24 0.09
N VAL A 42 -6.97 -35.78 -0.63
CA VAL A 42 -5.58 -35.87 -0.18
C VAL A 42 -5.24 -34.56 0.54
N VAL A 43 -4.95 -34.64 1.83
CA VAL A 43 -4.68 -33.48 2.66
C VAL A 43 -3.20 -33.36 2.97
N TRP A 44 -2.60 -32.23 2.64
CA TRP A 44 -1.25 -31.82 3.04
C TRP A 44 -1.38 -30.72 4.08
N GLN A 45 -1.02 -31.00 5.32
CA GLN A 45 -1.27 -30.05 6.41
C GLN A 45 -0.09 -29.95 7.39
N ALA A 46 -0.06 -28.85 8.12
CA ALA A 46 0.80 -28.73 9.29
C ALA A 46 0.36 -29.75 10.35
N ALA A 47 1.31 -30.39 11.01
CA ALA A 47 1.03 -31.18 12.22
C ALA A 47 0.46 -30.24 13.31
N PRO A 48 -0.37 -30.73 14.24
CA PRO A 48 -0.94 -29.88 15.28
C PRO A 48 0.11 -29.07 16.04
N GLY A 49 -0.04 -27.74 16.02
CA GLY A 49 0.89 -26.79 16.64
C GLY A 49 2.22 -26.58 15.89
N ALA A 50 2.38 -27.14 14.70
CA ALA A 50 3.57 -26.96 13.86
C ALA A 50 3.36 -25.81 12.85
N HIS A 51 4.46 -25.15 12.46
CA HIS A 51 4.49 -24.06 11.49
C HIS A 51 5.52 -24.33 10.37
N PRO A 52 5.27 -25.32 9.51
CA PRO A 52 6.20 -25.69 8.44
C PRO A 52 6.32 -24.59 7.41
N VAL A 53 7.56 -24.27 7.00
CA VAL A 53 7.87 -23.28 5.96
C VAL A 53 8.32 -23.98 4.70
N ILE A 54 7.61 -23.78 3.60
CA ILE A 54 8.00 -24.22 2.26
C ILE A 54 8.77 -23.08 1.60
N SER A 55 10.07 -23.26 1.43
CA SER A 55 10.99 -22.19 1.04
C SER A 55 11.68 -22.48 -0.30
N GLY A 56 11.73 -21.47 -1.18
CA GLY A 56 12.47 -21.48 -2.43
C GLY A 56 13.88 -20.88 -2.32
N ALA A 57 14.32 -20.53 -1.11
CA ALA A 57 15.57 -19.83 -0.89
C ALA A 57 16.73 -20.75 -0.51
N THR A 58 17.92 -20.21 -0.70
CA THR A 58 19.15 -20.75 -0.15
C THR A 58 19.63 -19.83 0.98
N ARG A 59 19.92 -20.40 2.14
CA ARG A 59 20.53 -19.66 3.24
C ARG A 59 21.96 -19.26 2.89
N VAL A 60 22.26 -17.96 2.97
CA VAL A 60 23.58 -17.41 2.65
C VAL A 60 24.44 -17.35 3.91
N THR A 61 25.61 -17.93 3.84
CA THR A 61 26.60 -17.99 4.92
C THR A 61 28.00 -17.61 4.41
N GLY A 62 28.97 -17.56 5.32
CA GLY A 62 30.35 -17.27 4.92
C GLY A 62 30.61 -15.79 4.60
N TRP A 63 29.91 -14.91 5.28
CA TRP A 63 30.04 -13.47 5.13
C TRP A 63 31.40 -12.95 5.54
N ALA A 64 32.00 -12.08 4.73
CA ALA A 64 33.24 -11.38 4.99
C ALA A 64 33.04 -9.88 4.77
N GLN A 65 33.65 -9.07 5.63
CA GLN A 65 33.59 -7.62 5.51
C GLN A 65 34.43 -7.12 4.32
N VAL A 66 33.86 -6.20 3.55
CA VAL A 66 34.52 -5.58 2.38
C VAL A 66 35.30 -4.34 2.83
N GLY A 67 36.58 -4.50 3.11
CA GLY A 67 37.44 -3.42 3.60
C GLY A 67 36.86 -2.79 4.89
N SER A 68 36.88 -1.45 4.97
CA SER A 68 36.30 -0.67 6.08
C SER A 68 34.96 0.00 5.74
N THR A 69 34.27 -0.47 4.71
CA THR A 69 33.07 0.20 4.16
C THR A 69 31.77 -0.05 4.91
N GLY A 70 31.77 -0.95 5.91
CA GLY A 70 30.52 -1.42 6.56
C GLY A 70 29.72 -2.43 5.71
N VAL A 71 30.11 -2.68 4.46
CA VAL A 71 29.48 -3.66 3.56
C VAL A 71 30.07 -5.03 3.80
N TRP A 72 29.23 -6.05 3.70
CA TRP A 72 29.61 -7.45 3.79
C TRP A 72 29.32 -8.16 2.46
N SER A 73 30.10 -9.20 2.15
CA SER A 73 29.91 -10.02 0.95
C SER A 73 29.98 -11.49 1.29
N ALA A 74 29.23 -12.28 0.50
CA ALA A 74 29.25 -13.74 0.58
C ALA A 74 29.15 -14.34 -0.83
N ARG A 75 29.77 -15.50 -1.03
CA ARG A 75 29.57 -16.25 -2.29
C ARG A 75 28.20 -16.92 -2.28
N VAL A 76 27.55 -16.87 -3.43
CA VAL A 76 26.30 -17.58 -3.68
C VAL A 76 26.52 -18.67 -4.73
N PRO A 77 25.61 -19.66 -4.87
CA PRO A 77 25.72 -20.67 -5.91
C PRO A 77 25.85 -20.04 -7.31
N PRO A 78 26.59 -20.66 -8.23
CA PRO A 78 26.72 -20.18 -9.61
C PRO A 78 25.33 -20.00 -10.26
N HIS A 79 25.23 -18.96 -11.08
CA HIS A 79 23.98 -18.61 -11.80
C HIS A 79 22.79 -18.29 -10.87
N SER A 80 23.05 -17.88 -9.63
CA SER A 80 21.99 -17.34 -8.77
C SER A 80 21.47 -16.04 -9.36
N LEU A 81 20.15 -15.99 -9.53
CA LEU A 81 19.39 -14.80 -9.88
C LEU A 81 18.31 -14.62 -8.81
N SER A 82 18.12 -13.42 -8.35
CA SER A 82 17.04 -13.06 -7.45
C SER A 82 16.78 -11.55 -7.50
N ARG A 83 15.54 -11.17 -7.39
CA ARG A 83 15.13 -9.78 -7.20
C ARG A 83 14.86 -9.45 -5.73
N GLN A 84 14.82 -10.45 -4.86
CA GLN A 84 14.53 -10.33 -3.43
C GLN A 84 15.67 -10.89 -2.58
N LEU A 85 15.84 -10.32 -1.39
CA LEU A 85 16.67 -10.85 -0.31
C LEU A 85 15.93 -10.66 1.01
N TYR A 86 15.87 -11.69 1.83
CA TYR A 86 15.25 -11.61 3.15
C TYR A 86 16.30 -11.75 4.24
N VAL A 87 16.25 -10.86 5.24
CA VAL A 87 17.20 -10.79 6.35
C VAL A 87 16.43 -10.80 7.65
N ASP A 88 16.59 -11.86 8.44
CA ASP A 88 15.84 -12.12 9.67
C ASP A 88 14.30 -12.06 9.44
N GLY A 89 13.84 -12.62 8.32
CA GLY A 89 12.42 -12.71 7.97
C GLY A 89 11.79 -11.42 7.43
N ALA A 90 12.60 -10.40 7.13
CA ALA A 90 12.14 -9.15 6.51
C ALA A 90 12.85 -8.91 5.18
N GLU A 91 12.14 -8.40 4.20
CA GLU A 91 12.73 -8.02 2.92
C GLU A 91 13.74 -6.89 3.11
N ALA A 92 14.90 -7.06 2.48
CA ALA A 92 15.90 -6.02 2.34
C ALA A 92 15.72 -5.37 0.95
N PRO A 93 15.63 -4.04 0.84
CA PRO A 93 15.53 -3.40 -0.47
C PRO A 93 16.77 -3.66 -1.32
N ILE A 94 16.56 -3.87 -2.63
CA ILE A 94 17.67 -3.88 -3.59
C ILE A 94 18.40 -2.54 -3.56
N ALA A 95 19.70 -2.52 -3.83
CA ALA A 95 20.49 -1.29 -3.90
C ALA A 95 19.87 -0.30 -4.87
N GLN A 96 19.46 0.86 -4.39
CA GLN A 96 18.73 1.86 -5.16
C GLN A 96 18.98 3.28 -4.68
N ALA A 97 18.79 4.24 -5.58
CA ALA A 97 18.83 5.67 -5.27
C ALA A 97 18.01 6.47 -6.29
N THR A 98 17.52 7.64 -5.89
CA THR A 98 16.92 8.60 -6.82
C THR A 98 18.01 9.30 -7.63
N PRO A 99 17.74 9.78 -8.87
CA PRO A 99 18.69 10.61 -9.62
C PRO A 99 19.21 11.82 -8.84
N ALA A 100 18.36 12.44 -8.02
CA ALA A 100 18.72 13.57 -7.16
C ALA A 100 19.75 13.17 -6.09
N ALA A 101 19.58 12.03 -5.43
CA ALA A 101 20.54 11.52 -4.44
C ALA A 101 21.91 11.15 -5.06
N LEU A 102 21.97 10.96 -6.37
CA LEU A 102 23.18 10.74 -7.15
C LEU A 102 23.74 12.05 -7.73
N HIS A 103 23.12 13.18 -7.43
CA HIS A 103 23.49 14.52 -7.96
C HIS A 103 23.46 14.57 -9.49
N PHE A 104 22.57 13.81 -10.14
CA PHE A 104 22.39 13.87 -11.59
C PHE A 104 21.70 15.18 -11.95
N ALA A 105 22.27 15.86 -12.94
CA ALA A 105 21.77 17.17 -13.37
C ALA A 105 20.42 17.08 -14.14
N GLY A 106 20.06 15.89 -14.60
CA GLY A 106 18.87 15.68 -15.41
C GLY A 106 19.00 16.22 -16.83
N GLY A 107 17.84 16.56 -17.42
CA GLY A 107 17.83 17.05 -18.80
C GLY A 107 18.20 15.99 -19.82
N TRP A 108 17.96 14.72 -19.52
CA TRP A 108 18.19 13.59 -20.40
C TRP A 108 17.23 13.70 -21.60
N VAL A 109 17.78 13.51 -22.79
CA VAL A 109 16.98 13.59 -24.02
C VAL A 109 16.63 12.19 -24.48
N GLY A 110 15.35 11.86 -24.45
CA GLY A 110 14.86 10.54 -24.83
C GLY A 110 14.84 10.31 -26.34
N SER A 111 14.90 9.05 -26.71
CA SER A 111 14.76 8.54 -28.05
C SER A 111 14.09 7.16 -28.06
N ALA A 112 13.78 6.63 -29.23
CA ALA A 112 13.25 5.27 -29.38
C ALA A 112 14.18 4.17 -28.82
N THR A 113 15.44 4.48 -28.51
CA THR A 113 16.41 3.50 -28.02
C THR A 113 16.90 3.76 -26.59
N GLY A 114 16.52 4.88 -25.97
CA GLY A 114 16.95 5.24 -24.62
C GLY A 114 17.29 6.73 -24.50
N TYR A 115 18.30 7.09 -23.70
CA TYR A 115 18.58 8.46 -23.29
C TYR A 115 19.93 8.97 -23.82
N ASP A 116 19.98 10.20 -24.33
CA ASP A 116 21.22 10.95 -24.51
C ASP A 116 21.54 11.74 -23.23
N LEU A 117 22.66 11.41 -22.61
CA LEU A 117 23.19 12.02 -21.38
C LEU A 117 24.20 13.13 -21.64
N SER A 118 24.28 13.68 -22.86
CA SER A 118 25.28 14.69 -23.22
C SER A 118 25.24 15.94 -22.33
N LYS A 119 24.07 16.26 -21.77
CA LYS A 119 23.85 17.39 -20.85
C LYS A 119 24.07 17.07 -19.37
N ASP A 120 24.23 15.78 -19.01
CA ASP A 120 24.44 15.33 -17.64
C ASP A 120 25.79 14.61 -17.53
N SER A 121 26.85 15.38 -17.26
CA SER A 121 28.20 14.83 -17.16
C SER A 121 28.36 13.90 -15.94
N THR A 122 27.63 14.12 -14.86
CA THR A 122 27.67 13.30 -13.65
C THR A 122 27.04 11.94 -13.92
N ALA A 123 25.85 11.88 -14.48
CA ALA A 123 25.21 10.64 -14.86
C ALA A 123 26.04 9.85 -15.86
N ARG A 124 26.56 10.53 -16.90
CA ARG A 124 27.43 9.91 -17.91
C ARG A 124 28.68 9.29 -17.30
N ALA A 125 29.34 9.98 -16.38
CA ALA A 125 30.52 9.48 -15.71
C ALA A 125 30.17 8.24 -14.86
N TRP A 126 29.08 8.32 -14.08
CA TRP A 126 28.64 7.23 -13.21
C TRP A 126 28.33 5.95 -14.00
N PHE A 127 27.56 6.04 -15.10
CA PHE A 127 27.28 4.86 -15.94
C PHE A 127 28.52 4.33 -16.66
N ALA A 128 29.47 5.20 -17.01
CA ALA A 128 30.72 4.80 -17.69
C ALA A 128 31.71 4.07 -16.76
N GLU A 129 31.59 4.18 -15.46
CA GLU A 129 32.40 3.44 -14.46
C GLU A 129 31.96 1.99 -14.29
N LEU A 130 30.73 1.65 -14.70
CA LEU A 130 30.23 0.28 -14.62
C LEU A 130 30.81 -0.58 -15.74
N THR A 131 31.19 -1.81 -15.40
CA THR A 131 31.48 -2.82 -16.40
C THR A 131 30.22 -3.12 -17.24
N PRO A 132 30.37 -3.63 -18.48
CA PRO A 132 29.20 -3.99 -19.27
C PRO A 132 28.23 -4.97 -18.57
N ALA A 133 28.75 -5.91 -17.78
CA ALA A 133 27.96 -6.86 -17.04
C ALA A 133 27.20 -6.19 -15.86
N GLN A 134 27.83 -5.24 -15.18
CA GLN A 134 27.17 -4.47 -14.11
C GLN A 134 26.15 -3.48 -14.68
N LEU A 135 26.46 -2.84 -15.80
CA LEU A 135 25.53 -1.92 -16.47
C LEU A 135 24.25 -2.64 -16.93
N ALA A 136 24.39 -3.86 -17.45
CA ALA A 136 23.27 -4.71 -17.86
C ALA A 136 22.41 -5.21 -16.68
N GLN A 137 22.80 -4.96 -15.43
CA GLN A 137 21.98 -5.24 -14.26
C GLN A 137 21.20 -4.01 -13.76
N VAL A 138 21.54 -2.82 -14.25
CA VAL A 138 20.87 -1.57 -13.83
C VAL A 138 19.44 -1.55 -14.36
N GLU A 139 18.52 -1.24 -13.49
CA GLU A 139 17.11 -1.10 -13.79
C GLU A 139 16.60 0.29 -13.41
N PHE A 140 15.63 0.77 -14.16
CA PHE A 140 14.96 2.04 -13.93
C PHE A 140 13.50 1.80 -13.58
N ASP A 141 13.01 2.49 -12.57
CA ASP A 141 11.65 2.38 -12.03
C ASP A 141 10.87 3.67 -12.30
N TYR A 142 9.63 3.53 -12.81
CA TYR A 142 8.81 4.62 -13.30
C TYR A 142 7.36 4.56 -12.76
N PRO A 143 7.13 4.67 -11.44
CA PRO A 143 5.76 4.72 -10.92
C PRO A 143 5.00 5.90 -11.48
N GLY A 144 3.83 5.64 -12.07
CA GLY A 144 3.03 6.63 -12.79
C GLY A 144 3.60 7.09 -14.13
N GLY A 145 4.67 6.48 -14.63
CA GLY A 145 5.40 6.96 -15.80
C GLY A 145 4.63 6.91 -17.12
N ASN A 146 3.88 5.84 -17.33
CA ASN A 146 3.04 5.63 -18.50
C ASN A 146 1.54 5.57 -18.18
N GLY A 147 1.14 6.21 -17.09
CA GLY A 147 -0.23 6.32 -16.60
C GLY A 147 -0.25 6.30 -15.06
N ALA A 148 -1.16 7.04 -14.44
CA ALA A 148 -1.25 7.15 -12.98
C ALA A 148 -1.57 5.81 -12.28
N TRP A 149 -1.81 4.76 -13.05
CA TRP A 149 -2.14 3.40 -12.64
C TRP A 149 -1.02 2.38 -12.92
N THR A 150 0.16 2.82 -13.42
CA THR A 150 1.25 1.95 -13.84
C THR A 150 2.49 2.09 -12.97
N ASP A 151 3.31 1.05 -12.92
CA ASP A 151 4.63 1.04 -12.26
C ASP A 151 5.64 0.25 -13.11
N SER A 152 6.07 0.85 -14.22
CA SER A 152 6.94 0.16 -15.18
C SER A 152 8.41 0.14 -14.75
N LYS A 153 9.11 -0.97 -15.06
CA LYS A 153 10.54 -1.16 -14.81
C LYS A 153 11.24 -1.64 -16.08
N CYS A 154 12.31 -0.93 -16.48
CA CYS A 154 13.09 -1.30 -17.65
C CYS A 154 14.59 -1.31 -17.37
N GLY A 155 15.29 -2.33 -17.88
CA GLY A 155 16.73 -2.46 -17.76
C GLY A 155 17.51 -1.60 -18.75
N VAL A 156 18.81 -1.47 -18.47
CA VAL A 156 19.80 -0.82 -19.32
C VAL A 156 20.60 -1.87 -20.08
N ALA A 157 20.52 -1.85 -21.42
CA ALA A 157 21.26 -2.78 -22.25
C ALA A 157 22.76 -2.45 -22.32
N ARG A 158 23.10 -1.20 -22.56
CA ARG A 158 24.48 -0.75 -22.73
C ARG A 158 24.62 0.77 -22.85
N MET A 159 25.84 1.27 -22.76
CA MET A 159 26.18 2.65 -23.07
C MET A 159 26.96 2.74 -24.40
N SER A 160 26.67 3.78 -25.20
CA SER A 160 27.36 4.06 -26.47
C SER A 160 27.62 5.56 -26.61
N GLY A 161 28.88 5.98 -26.36
CA GLY A 161 29.21 7.41 -26.26
C GLY A 161 28.48 8.08 -25.10
N SER A 162 27.65 9.08 -25.40
CA SER A 162 26.76 9.73 -24.40
C SER A 162 25.39 9.07 -24.29
N THR A 163 25.10 8.06 -25.10
CA THR A 163 23.77 7.46 -25.16
C THR A 163 23.70 6.23 -24.30
N LEU A 164 22.77 6.23 -23.35
CA LEU A 164 22.36 5.08 -22.58
C LEU A 164 21.25 4.37 -23.34
N ILE A 165 21.53 3.14 -23.75
CA ILE A 165 20.60 2.32 -24.53
C ILE A 165 19.85 1.42 -23.58
N MET A 166 18.53 1.50 -23.61
CA MET A 166 17.60 0.72 -22.79
C MET A 166 17.32 -0.65 -23.42
N ASP A 167 16.93 -1.60 -22.59
CA ASP A 167 16.54 -2.93 -23.03
C ASP A 167 15.32 -2.92 -23.93
N GLN A 168 15.34 -3.77 -24.93
CA GLN A 168 14.25 -3.98 -25.87
C GLN A 168 13.73 -5.42 -25.75
N PRO A 169 12.38 -5.63 -25.75
CA PRO A 169 11.33 -4.69 -26.12
C PRO A 169 10.79 -3.81 -24.99
N CYS A 170 11.31 -3.91 -23.75
CA CYS A 170 10.79 -3.15 -22.62
C CYS A 170 10.62 -1.65 -22.94
N TRP A 171 11.68 -1.00 -23.36
CA TRP A 171 11.67 0.43 -23.64
C TRP A 171 10.63 0.83 -24.70
N THR A 172 10.54 0.06 -25.78
CA THR A 172 9.50 0.30 -26.79
C THR A 172 8.11 0.07 -26.21
N ASN A 173 7.93 -0.98 -25.39
CA ASN A 173 6.63 -1.30 -24.80
C ASN A 173 6.11 -0.24 -23.84
N VAL A 174 6.98 0.51 -23.17
CA VAL A 174 6.56 1.59 -22.24
C VAL A 174 6.52 2.96 -22.91
N THR A 175 7.24 3.21 -23.99
CA THR A 175 7.33 4.54 -24.62
C THR A 175 6.59 4.67 -25.96
N ASP A 176 6.27 3.57 -26.62
CA ASP A 176 5.54 3.56 -27.88
C ASP A 176 4.15 2.96 -27.65
N ALA A 177 3.16 3.85 -27.48
CA ALA A 177 1.78 3.44 -27.37
C ALA A 177 1.35 2.77 -28.67
N ALA A 178 0.79 1.58 -28.57
CA ALA A 178 0.05 1.02 -29.70
C ALA A 178 -1.06 2.01 -30.07
N PRO A 179 -1.15 2.45 -31.33
CA PRO A 179 -2.19 3.38 -31.71
C PRO A 179 -3.55 2.71 -31.50
N PHE A 180 -4.46 3.39 -30.80
CA PHE A 180 -5.86 3.03 -30.81
C PHE A 180 -6.43 3.24 -32.21
N SER A 181 -7.00 2.23 -32.77
CA SER A 181 -7.92 2.39 -33.88
C SER A 181 -9.26 2.82 -33.32
N GLN A 182 -9.74 3.98 -33.76
CA GLN A 182 -11.12 4.46 -33.61
C GLN A 182 -11.50 5.22 -32.32
N GLY A 183 -10.70 6.20 -31.91
CA GLY A 183 -11.21 7.27 -31.04
C GLY A 183 -11.32 6.98 -29.55
N THR A 184 -10.97 5.79 -29.14
CA THR A 184 -10.80 5.41 -27.75
C THR A 184 -9.32 5.49 -27.42
N GLY A 185 -8.90 6.27 -26.46
CA GLY A 185 -7.53 6.59 -26.12
C GLY A 185 -6.48 5.47 -26.29
N GLY A 186 -5.19 5.79 -26.48
CA GLY A 186 -4.10 4.82 -26.66
C GLY A 186 -3.68 4.16 -25.34
N LEU A 187 -3.01 3.01 -25.42
CA LEU A 187 -2.23 2.55 -24.29
C LEU A 187 -1.41 3.73 -23.79
N PRO A 188 -1.42 4.00 -22.49
CA PRO A 188 -0.61 5.06 -21.95
C PRO A 188 0.85 4.81 -22.34
N SER A 189 1.47 5.80 -22.93
CA SER A 189 2.89 5.74 -23.25
C SER A 189 3.64 6.76 -22.42
N MET A 190 4.73 6.30 -21.85
CA MET A 190 5.66 7.16 -21.16
C MET A 190 6.40 8.05 -22.16
N SER A 191 6.61 9.31 -21.80
CA SER A 191 7.52 10.15 -22.59
C SER A 191 8.92 9.52 -22.63
N THR A 192 9.53 9.45 -23.79
CA THR A 192 10.92 8.97 -23.92
C THR A 192 11.92 9.81 -23.11
N SER A 193 11.57 11.03 -22.72
CA SER A 193 12.36 11.91 -21.85
C SER A 193 11.98 11.83 -20.37
N GLN A 194 11.05 10.95 -19.99
CA GLN A 194 10.69 10.73 -18.59
C GLN A 194 11.92 10.26 -17.82
N MET A 195 12.25 10.95 -16.74
CA MET A 195 13.32 10.52 -15.83
C MET A 195 12.82 9.37 -14.95
N PRO A 196 13.67 8.39 -14.63
CA PRO A 196 13.30 7.37 -13.66
C PRO A 196 13.13 7.99 -12.27
N SER A 197 12.18 7.49 -11.51
CA SER A 197 12.01 7.83 -10.10
C SER A 197 13.15 7.25 -9.26
N THR A 198 13.54 6.00 -9.56
CA THR A 198 14.68 5.35 -8.93
C THR A 198 15.54 4.59 -9.95
N ILE A 199 16.82 4.51 -9.64
CA ILE A 199 17.82 3.70 -10.32
C ILE A 199 18.17 2.56 -9.37
N GLN A 200 18.09 1.33 -9.82
CA GLN A 200 18.19 0.14 -9.00
C GLN A 200 19.30 -0.80 -9.49
N ASN A 201 19.69 -1.74 -8.63
CA ASN A 201 20.51 -2.89 -8.92
C ASN A 201 21.93 -2.57 -9.41
N ALA A 202 22.61 -1.67 -8.72
CA ALA A 202 24.03 -1.42 -8.92
C ALA A 202 24.76 -1.32 -7.57
N ARG A 203 25.99 -1.89 -7.50
CA ARG A 203 26.79 -1.93 -6.29
C ARG A 203 27.07 -0.52 -5.71
N GLY A 204 27.30 0.48 -6.58
CA GLY A 204 27.53 1.88 -6.16
C GLY A 204 26.35 2.56 -5.49
N LEU A 205 25.15 2.00 -5.57
CA LEU A 205 23.92 2.48 -4.93
C LEU A 205 23.74 1.98 -3.50
N LEU A 206 24.53 0.99 -3.07
CA LEU A 206 24.34 0.26 -1.83
C LEU A 206 24.37 1.20 -0.61
N ARG A 207 23.32 1.18 0.19
CA ARG A 207 23.14 1.94 1.45
C ARG A 207 22.77 0.97 2.57
N THR A 208 22.82 1.45 3.82
CA THR A 208 22.43 0.69 5.01
C THR A 208 21.08 0.02 4.83
N GLY A 209 21.00 -1.28 5.11
CA GLY A 209 19.82 -2.12 4.95
C GLY A 209 19.59 -2.65 3.54
N GLN A 210 20.38 -2.24 2.54
CA GLN A 210 20.22 -2.65 1.14
C GLN A 210 21.20 -3.76 0.73
N TRP A 211 20.90 -4.42 -0.39
CA TRP A 211 21.69 -5.49 -0.95
C TRP A 211 21.90 -5.35 -2.44
N TYR A 212 22.92 -6.03 -2.96
CA TYR A 212 23.24 -6.14 -4.38
C TYR A 212 23.82 -7.52 -4.70
N LEU A 213 23.35 -8.15 -5.77
CA LEU A 213 23.87 -9.41 -6.28
C LEU A 213 24.66 -9.16 -7.58
N ASP A 214 25.98 -9.32 -7.52
CA ASP A 214 26.79 -9.44 -8.72
C ASP A 214 26.65 -10.85 -9.30
N SER A 215 25.75 -11.01 -10.24
CA SER A 215 25.44 -12.30 -10.86
C SER A 215 26.61 -12.83 -11.71
N ALA A 216 27.46 -11.95 -12.24
CA ALA A 216 28.63 -12.34 -13.02
C ALA A 216 29.74 -12.95 -12.15
N GLU A 217 29.91 -12.41 -10.94
CA GLU A 217 30.90 -12.87 -9.96
C GLU A 217 30.35 -13.88 -8.95
N ASN A 218 29.04 -14.10 -8.93
CA ASN A 218 28.30 -14.89 -7.94
C ASN A 218 28.59 -14.41 -6.50
N MET A 219 28.54 -13.10 -6.31
CA MET A 219 28.80 -12.43 -5.04
C MET A 219 27.60 -11.62 -4.61
N LEU A 220 27.10 -11.90 -3.43
CA LEU A 220 26.06 -11.12 -2.76
C LEU A 220 26.71 -10.12 -1.82
N TYR A 221 26.25 -8.87 -1.87
CA TYR A 221 26.67 -7.78 -1.00
C TYR A 221 25.49 -7.28 -0.17
N TYR A 222 25.72 -7.04 1.10
CA TYR A 222 24.73 -6.50 2.02
C TYR A 222 25.36 -5.44 2.93
N ALA A 223 24.65 -4.33 3.16
CA ALA A 223 25.02 -3.29 4.11
C ALA A 223 24.12 -3.40 5.35
N PRO A 224 24.55 -4.01 6.45
CA PRO A 224 23.68 -4.31 7.57
C PRO A 224 23.04 -3.05 8.19
N ARG A 225 21.80 -3.19 8.67
CA ARG A 225 21.13 -2.17 9.47
C ARG A 225 21.86 -1.97 10.81
N SER A 226 21.69 -0.82 11.43
CA SER A 226 22.25 -0.56 12.77
C SER A 226 21.81 -1.65 13.76
N GLY A 227 22.75 -2.16 14.54
CA GLY A 227 22.50 -3.24 15.51
C GLY A 227 22.55 -4.66 14.96
N GLN A 228 22.50 -4.86 13.64
CA GLN A 228 22.61 -6.20 13.06
C GLN A 228 24.02 -6.76 13.18
N ARG A 229 24.11 -8.06 13.47
CA ARG A 229 25.37 -8.81 13.62
C ARG A 229 25.44 -9.91 12.58
N MET A 230 26.21 -9.71 11.51
CA MET A 230 26.31 -10.65 10.37
C MET A 230 26.61 -12.11 10.76
N ALA A 231 27.26 -12.34 11.89
CA ALA A 231 27.61 -13.68 12.34
C ALA A 231 26.38 -14.55 12.73
N ILE A 232 25.25 -13.91 13.01
CA ILE A 232 24.02 -14.57 13.49
C ILE A 232 22.79 -14.28 12.64
N LEU A 233 22.89 -13.40 11.64
CA LEU A 233 21.78 -13.08 10.76
C LEU A 233 21.32 -14.31 9.97
N ASP A 234 20.02 -14.45 9.85
CA ASP A 234 19.41 -15.38 8.91
C ASP A 234 19.17 -14.66 7.58
N VAL A 235 19.96 -15.00 6.57
CA VAL A 235 19.89 -14.37 5.24
C VAL A 235 19.47 -15.41 4.22
N GLU A 236 18.28 -15.23 3.68
CA GLU A 236 17.65 -16.11 2.70
C GLU A 236 17.66 -15.45 1.31
N LEU A 237 18.36 -16.08 0.34
CA LEU A 237 18.37 -15.66 -1.05
C LEU A 237 17.41 -16.55 -1.85
N PRO A 238 16.24 -16.06 -2.26
CA PRO A 238 15.33 -16.80 -3.12
C PRO A 238 15.97 -17.22 -4.45
N ARG A 239 15.65 -18.44 -4.89
CA ARG A 239 16.13 -19.00 -6.14
C ARG A 239 15.01 -19.58 -7.01
N LEU A 240 13.94 -20.03 -6.38
CA LEU A 240 12.79 -20.56 -7.10
C LEU A 240 11.78 -19.45 -7.36
N GLU A 241 11.23 -19.48 -8.55
CA GLU A 241 10.10 -18.61 -8.94
C GLU A 241 8.74 -19.27 -8.71
N THR A 242 8.74 -20.60 -8.54
CA THR A 242 7.56 -21.38 -8.22
C THR A 242 7.89 -22.32 -7.05
N LEU A 243 7.12 -22.26 -5.98
CA LEU A 243 7.25 -23.16 -4.84
C LEU A 243 6.38 -24.39 -5.01
N LEU A 244 5.15 -24.19 -5.49
CA LEU A 244 4.20 -25.26 -5.72
C LEU A 244 3.53 -25.06 -7.09
N GLN A 245 3.49 -26.12 -7.88
CA GLN A 245 2.79 -26.21 -9.13
C GLN A 245 1.76 -27.33 -9.09
N GLY A 246 0.48 -27.00 -9.11
CA GLY A 246 -0.61 -27.96 -9.29
C GLY A 246 -1.14 -27.90 -10.73
N ALA A 247 -1.00 -28.99 -11.49
CA ALA A 247 -1.40 -29.00 -12.90
C ALA A 247 -2.07 -30.30 -13.32
N GLY A 248 -3.29 -30.19 -13.78
CA GLY A 248 -4.00 -31.24 -14.51
C GLY A 248 -4.08 -30.97 -16.00
N SER A 249 -5.09 -31.56 -16.65
CA SER A 249 -5.58 -31.17 -17.97
C SER A 249 -7.10 -31.00 -17.90
N LEU A 250 -7.71 -30.31 -18.86
CA LEU A 250 -9.16 -30.11 -18.87
C LEU A 250 -9.94 -31.42 -18.84
N THR A 251 -9.40 -32.48 -19.42
CA THR A 251 -10.02 -33.81 -19.42
C THR A 251 -9.67 -34.69 -18.23
N LYS A 252 -8.61 -34.30 -17.48
CA LYS A 252 -8.09 -34.99 -16.29
C LYS A 252 -7.53 -33.94 -15.32
N PRO A 253 -8.35 -33.16 -14.66
CA PRO A 253 -7.89 -32.13 -13.74
C PRO A 253 -7.16 -32.76 -12.54
N LEU A 254 -6.32 -31.95 -11.89
CA LEU A 254 -5.91 -32.20 -10.51
C LEU A 254 -7.11 -31.94 -9.62
N HIS A 255 -7.48 -32.87 -8.73
CA HIS A 255 -8.72 -32.71 -7.96
C HIS A 255 -8.68 -33.30 -6.56
N ASP A 256 -9.62 -32.85 -5.72
CA ASP A 256 -9.82 -33.33 -4.35
C ASP A 256 -8.51 -33.34 -3.53
N ILE A 257 -7.83 -32.19 -3.49
CA ILE A 257 -6.58 -31.98 -2.73
C ILE A 257 -6.69 -30.75 -1.84
N THR A 258 -6.17 -30.85 -0.64
CA THR A 258 -6.17 -29.76 0.35
C THR A 258 -4.76 -29.43 0.80
N PHE A 259 -4.43 -28.15 0.90
CA PHE A 259 -3.24 -27.61 1.55
C PHE A 259 -3.68 -26.76 2.73
N ALA A 260 -3.22 -27.11 3.96
CA ALA A 260 -3.71 -26.48 5.18
C ALA A 260 -2.61 -26.14 6.16
N GLY A 261 -2.59 -24.93 6.71
CA GLY A 261 -1.68 -24.49 7.77
C GLY A 261 -0.21 -24.43 7.38
N LEU A 262 0.12 -24.30 6.10
CA LEU A 262 1.48 -24.21 5.57
C LEU A 262 1.88 -22.74 5.40
N ARG A 263 3.17 -22.43 5.58
CA ARG A 263 3.74 -21.16 5.17
C ARG A 263 4.54 -21.33 3.88
N PHE A 264 4.18 -20.60 2.83
CA PHE A 264 4.93 -20.48 1.58
C PHE A 264 5.72 -19.16 1.62
N SER A 265 7.05 -19.25 1.52
CA SER A 265 7.92 -18.09 1.68
C SER A 265 9.18 -18.18 0.83
N TYR A 266 9.81 -17.03 0.63
CA TYR A 266 11.14 -16.89 0.04
C TYR A 266 11.21 -17.43 -1.38
N ALA A 267 10.36 -16.93 -2.24
CA ALA A 267 10.42 -17.11 -3.68
C ALA A 267 10.77 -15.78 -4.37
N THR A 268 11.16 -15.82 -5.62
CA THR A 268 11.48 -14.66 -6.46
C THR A 268 10.65 -14.65 -7.74
N TRP A 269 10.80 -13.61 -8.55
CA TRP A 269 10.30 -13.51 -9.92
C TRP A 269 11.29 -12.69 -10.74
N ASN A 270 12.00 -13.30 -11.67
CA ASN A 270 13.13 -12.70 -12.37
C ASN A 270 12.78 -12.15 -13.76
N ASP A 271 11.59 -12.43 -14.31
CA ASP A 271 11.18 -11.92 -15.63
C ASP A 271 11.31 -10.40 -15.77
N PRO A 272 11.02 -9.56 -14.74
CA PRO A 272 11.24 -8.12 -14.78
C PRO A 272 12.70 -7.68 -14.99
N SER A 273 13.68 -8.51 -14.63
CA SER A 273 15.11 -8.26 -14.93
C SER A 273 15.54 -8.78 -16.29
N SER A 274 14.62 -9.27 -17.11
CA SER A 274 14.90 -9.64 -18.50
C SER A 274 14.82 -8.43 -19.44
N ALA A 275 15.21 -8.61 -20.68
CA ALA A 275 15.09 -7.56 -21.71
C ALA A 275 13.63 -7.13 -21.99
N ALA A 276 12.64 -7.97 -21.66
CA ALA A 276 11.23 -7.60 -21.71
C ALA A 276 10.83 -6.67 -20.55
N GLY A 277 11.58 -6.69 -19.47
CA GLY A 277 11.34 -5.85 -18.29
C GLY A 277 9.99 -6.10 -17.66
N PHE A 278 9.47 -5.08 -16.99
CA PHE A 278 8.10 -5.01 -16.51
C PHE A 278 7.41 -3.79 -17.14
N ALA A 279 6.98 -3.95 -18.38
CA ALA A 279 6.23 -2.91 -19.10
C ALA A 279 4.77 -2.95 -18.66
N ASP A 280 4.51 -2.38 -17.50
CA ASP A 280 3.24 -2.42 -16.82
C ASP A 280 2.14 -1.74 -17.65
N VAL A 281 0.96 -2.32 -17.60
CA VAL A 281 -0.23 -1.77 -18.24
C VAL A 281 -1.25 -1.37 -17.19
N GLN A 282 -1.59 -2.29 -16.29
CA GLN A 282 -2.48 -2.07 -15.15
C GLN A 282 -2.59 -3.36 -14.33
N SER A 283 -2.83 -3.25 -13.02
CA SER A 283 -3.09 -4.41 -12.15
C SER A 283 -2.02 -5.51 -12.26
N ASN A 284 -0.76 -5.10 -12.44
CA ASN A 284 0.40 -5.94 -12.74
C ASN A 284 0.31 -6.73 -14.06
N LEU A 285 -0.70 -6.53 -14.88
CA LEU A 285 -0.67 -7.02 -16.25
C LEU A 285 0.36 -6.22 -17.04
N HIS A 286 1.29 -6.90 -17.68
CA HIS A 286 2.41 -6.26 -18.35
C HIS A 286 2.62 -6.81 -19.76
N ARG A 287 3.36 -6.08 -20.57
CA ARG A 287 3.63 -6.41 -21.96
C ARG A 287 4.99 -7.10 -22.10
N THR A 288 4.99 -8.20 -22.81
CA THR A 288 6.21 -8.90 -23.24
C THR A 288 6.22 -9.04 -24.76
N GLY A 289 7.39 -9.03 -25.38
CA GLY A 289 7.49 -9.15 -26.84
C GLY A 289 7.03 -7.89 -27.58
N ALA A 290 6.67 -8.03 -28.86
CA ALA A 290 6.34 -6.89 -29.73
C ALA A 290 4.94 -6.31 -29.43
N ASN A 291 4.78 -5.00 -29.60
CA ASN A 291 3.58 -4.23 -29.28
C ASN A 291 2.29 -4.62 -30.00
N ASN A 292 2.36 -5.30 -31.14
CA ASN A 292 1.25 -5.56 -32.03
C ASN A 292 0.75 -7.01 -32.01
N GLN A 293 1.02 -7.73 -30.93
CA GLN A 293 0.42 -9.06 -30.73
C GLN A 293 -1.04 -8.86 -30.28
N GLY A 294 -1.90 -8.54 -31.23
CA GLY A 294 -3.32 -8.32 -30.96
C GLY A 294 -3.99 -9.55 -30.32
N LEU A 295 -4.67 -9.31 -29.23
CA LEU A 295 -5.39 -10.35 -28.46
C LEU A 295 -6.88 -10.34 -28.69
N CYS A 296 -7.42 -9.19 -29.09
CA CYS A 296 -8.84 -9.03 -29.27
C CYS A 296 -9.23 -9.35 -30.70
N THR A 297 -10.02 -10.35 -30.86
CA THR A 297 -10.55 -10.79 -32.13
C THR A 297 -12.02 -10.42 -32.31
N PHE A 298 -12.63 -9.90 -31.26
CA PHE A 298 -14.05 -9.51 -31.24
C PHE A 298 -14.26 -8.01 -31.44
N SER A 299 -13.23 -7.19 -31.48
CA SER A 299 -13.39 -5.80 -31.90
C SER A 299 -13.68 -5.72 -33.39
N THR A 300 -14.52 -4.79 -33.81
CA THR A 300 -14.80 -4.54 -35.21
C THR A 300 -14.03 -3.32 -35.73
N PRO A 301 -13.07 -3.48 -36.66
CA PRO A 301 -12.69 -4.75 -37.30
C PRO A 301 -11.88 -5.70 -36.37
N PRO A 302 -11.92 -7.03 -36.63
CA PRO A 302 -11.16 -8.00 -35.86
C PRO A 302 -9.66 -7.64 -35.77
N GLY A 303 -9.05 -7.79 -34.61
CA GLY A 303 -7.65 -7.43 -34.38
C GLY A 303 -7.40 -5.94 -34.05
N SER A 304 -8.42 -5.13 -33.91
CA SER A 304 -8.33 -3.72 -33.50
C SER A 304 -8.25 -3.54 -31.97
N CYS A 305 -8.11 -4.61 -31.21
CA CYS A 305 -7.90 -4.55 -29.77
C CYS A 305 -6.58 -3.84 -29.48
N PRO A 306 -6.63 -2.81 -28.64
CA PRO A 306 -5.46 -1.99 -28.34
C PRO A 306 -4.43 -2.71 -27.49
N TRP A 307 -4.83 -3.73 -26.75
CA TRP A 307 -4.03 -4.37 -25.75
C TRP A 307 -3.27 -5.55 -26.35
N GLY A 308 -2.10 -5.28 -26.88
CA GLY A 308 -1.19 -6.34 -27.33
C GLY A 308 -0.77 -7.22 -26.16
N ALA A 309 -0.19 -8.38 -26.43
CA ALA A 309 0.15 -9.46 -25.50
C ALA A 309 0.31 -9.04 -24.04
N LEU A 310 -0.76 -9.13 -23.27
CA LEU A 310 -0.72 -8.97 -21.82
C LEU A 310 -0.22 -10.27 -21.20
N THR A 311 0.70 -10.14 -20.27
CA THR A 311 1.22 -11.26 -19.49
C THR A 311 0.90 -11.01 -18.03
N GLN A 312 0.39 -12.04 -17.36
CA GLN A 312 0.18 -12.01 -15.92
C GLN A 312 1.51 -12.22 -15.21
N PRO A 313 1.71 -11.65 -14.01
CA PRO A 313 2.85 -11.98 -13.19
C PRO A 313 2.86 -13.46 -12.85
N ARG A 314 4.04 -14.04 -12.74
CA ARG A 314 4.20 -15.42 -12.28
C ARG A 314 3.78 -15.52 -10.82
N ALA A 315 2.91 -16.50 -10.51
CA ALA A 315 2.58 -16.80 -9.13
C ALA A 315 3.56 -17.82 -8.54
N ASN A 316 3.96 -17.58 -7.30
CA ASN A 316 4.88 -18.48 -6.61
C ASN A 316 4.19 -19.78 -6.16
N VAL A 317 2.85 -19.79 -6.06
CA VAL A 317 2.01 -20.98 -5.92
C VAL A 317 0.96 -20.94 -7.01
N ALA A 318 0.91 -21.93 -7.90
CA ALA A 318 0.09 -21.86 -9.11
C ALA A 318 -0.69 -23.15 -9.36
N PHE A 319 -1.96 -22.98 -9.77
CA PHE A 319 -2.84 -24.06 -10.16
C PHE A 319 -3.43 -23.83 -11.56
N THR A 320 -3.43 -24.88 -12.37
CA THR A 320 -4.06 -24.91 -13.68
C THR A 320 -4.82 -26.20 -13.88
N ALA A 321 -5.95 -26.17 -14.57
CA ALA A 321 -6.81 -27.34 -14.81
C ALA A 321 -7.01 -28.16 -13.53
N SER A 322 -7.58 -27.52 -12.52
CA SER A 322 -7.74 -28.09 -11.17
C SER A 322 -9.18 -27.93 -10.67
N SER A 323 -9.66 -28.89 -9.91
CA SER A 323 -11.02 -28.82 -9.36
C SER A 323 -11.08 -29.33 -7.92
N HIS A 324 -11.96 -28.74 -7.11
CA HIS A 324 -12.09 -29.12 -5.70
C HIS A 324 -10.73 -29.09 -4.96
N VAL A 325 -9.90 -28.08 -5.29
CA VAL A 325 -8.68 -27.79 -4.53
C VAL A 325 -9.05 -26.83 -3.41
N THR A 326 -8.62 -27.18 -2.20
CA THR A 326 -8.82 -26.35 -0.99
C THR A 326 -7.49 -25.81 -0.50
N ILE A 327 -7.40 -24.50 -0.37
CA ILE A 327 -6.26 -23.76 0.20
C ILE A 327 -6.78 -23.07 1.46
N THR A 328 -6.43 -23.58 2.65
CA THR A 328 -7.05 -23.10 3.88
C THR A 328 -6.05 -22.90 5.02
N GLY A 329 -6.16 -21.77 5.74
CA GLY A 329 -5.33 -21.47 6.89
C GLY A 329 -3.83 -21.40 6.60
N ASN A 330 -3.43 -21.15 5.35
CA ASN A 330 -2.04 -21.02 4.96
C ASN A 330 -1.58 -19.56 5.07
N ARG A 331 -0.27 -19.38 5.06
CA ARG A 331 0.38 -18.07 5.01
C ARG A 331 1.24 -17.97 3.75
N PHE A 332 0.95 -16.97 2.93
CA PHE A 332 1.73 -16.58 1.76
C PHE A 332 2.48 -15.29 2.12
N VAL A 333 3.77 -15.43 2.41
CA VAL A 333 4.56 -14.36 3.03
C VAL A 333 5.94 -14.32 2.40
N ASP A 334 6.48 -13.12 2.15
CA ASP A 334 7.84 -12.95 1.61
C ASP A 334 7.98 -13.60 0.22
N LEU A 335 7.14 -13.21 -0.72
CA LEU A 335 7.08 -13.77 -2.08
C LEU A 335 7.39 -12.70 -3.13
N GLY A 336 8.27 -13.01 -4.09
CA GLY A 336 8.73 -12.07 -5.09
C GLY A 336 7.88 -12.00 -6.36
N GLY A 337 6.95 -12.92 -6.56
CA GLY A 337 5.95 -12.92 -7.62
C GLY A 337 4.56 -12.68 -7.06
N ALA A 338 3.51 -13.08 -7.79
CA ALA A 338 2.17 -13.15 -7.21
C ALA A 338 2.08 -14.30 -6.20
N GLY A 339 1.23 -14.14 -5.18
CA GLY A 339 1.15 -15.11 -4.08
C GLY A 339 0.61 -16.45 -4.53
N LEU A 340 -0.63 -16.45 -5.03
CA LEU A 340 -1.38 -17.65 -5.44
C LEU A 340 -2.12 -17.38 -6.75
N SER A 341 -2.17 -18.36 -7.65
CA SER A 341 -3.00 -18.29 -8.84
C SER A 341 -3.84 -19.53 -9.09
N PHE A 342 -5.07 -19.30 -9.53
CA PHE A 342 -5.93 -20.28 -10.18
C PHE A 342 -6.32 -19.72 -11.55
N MET A 343 -5.71 -20.22 -12.61
CA MET A 343 -5.84 -19.58 -13.92
C MET A 343 -6.75 -20.39 -14.83
N TYR A 344 -6.20 -21.22 -15.62
CA TYR A 344 -6.85 -21.94 -16.71
C TYR A 344 -7.56 -23.20 -16.25
N GLY A 345 -8.83 -23.39 -16.63
CA GLY A 345 -9.58 -24.63 -16.44
C GLY A 345 -9.81 -25.04 -14.97
N GLY A 346 -9.85 -24.06 -14.06
CA GLY A 346 -10.12 -24.30 -12.65
C GLY A 346 -11.62 -24.33 -12.34
N SER A 347 -12.08 -25.22 -11.43
CA SER A 347 -13.48 -25.24 -11.01
C SER A 347 -13.68 -25.71 -9.57
N HIS A 348 -14.69 -25.15 -8.88
CA HIS A 348 -15.08 -25.54 -7.52
C HIS A 348 -13.90 -25.51 -6.53
N ASN A 349 -12.99 -24.55 -6.67
CA ASN A 349 -11.88 -24.37 -5.76
C ASN A 349 -12.28 -23.48 -4.58
N LEU A 350 -11.66 -23.70 -3.42
CA LEU A 350 -11.89 -22.93 -2.20
C LEU A 350 -10.57 -22.37 -1.69
N ILE A 351 -10.51 -21.05 -1.55
CA ILE A 351 -9.40 -20.31 -0.95
C ILE A 351 -9.95 -19.58 0.28
N GLU A 352 -9.67 -20.11 1.48
CA GLU A 352 -10.36 -19.67 2.69
C GLU A 352 -9.45 -19.57 3.91
N GLY A 353 -9.57 -18.48 4.66
CA GLY A 353 -8.88 -18.31 5.92
C GLY A 353 -7.34 -18.21 5.81
N ASN A 354 -6.83 -17.79 4.67
CA ASN A 354 -5.40 -17.61 4.47
C ASN A 354 -4.97 -16.16 4.75
N GLU A 355 -3.68 -16.00 5.02
CA GLU A 355 -3.02 -14.68 5.08
C GLU A 355 -2.07 -14.50 3.90
N PHE A 356 -2.14 -13.33 3.26
CA PHE A 356 -1.26 -12.88 2.18
C PHE A 356 -0.63 -11.56 2.60
N THR A 357 0.69 -11.54 2.78
CA THR A 357 1.40 -10.33 3.21
C THR A 357 2.84 -10.32 2.72
N GLN A 358 3.45 -9.14 2.60
CA GLN A 358 4.84 -8.96 2.14
C GLN A 358 5.08 -9.68 0.80
N ILE A 359 4.21 -9.42 -0.16
CA ILE A 359 4.25 -10.01 -1.50
C ILE A 359 4.60 -8.91 -2.50
N ALA A 360 5.60 -9.15 -3.34
CA ALA A 360 6.10 -8.17 -4.29
C ALA A 360 5.08 -7.75 -5.35
N SER A 361 4.18 -8.63 -5.73
CA SER A 361 3.12 -8.44 -6.73
C SER A 361 1.73 -8.67 -6.12
N THR A 362 0.73 -8.99 -6.94
CA THR A 362 -0.66 -9.27 -6.54
C THR A 362 -0.75 -10.49 -5.61
N ALA A 363 -1.58 -10.42 -4.57
CA ALA A 363 -1.74 -11.56 -3.67
C ALA A 363 -2.41 -12.75 -4.34
N LEU A 364 -3.53 -12.53 -5.04
CA LEU A 364 -4.32 -13.60 -5.64
C LEU A 364 -4.74 -13.28 -7.09
N LEU A 365 -4.35 -14.15 -8.01
CA LEU A 365 -4.72 -14.08 -9.44
C LEU A 365 -5.75 -15.17 -9.76
N LEU A 366 -6.91 -14.76 -10.23
CA LEU A 366 -8.02 -15.63 -10.60
C LEU A 366 -8.37 -15.44 -12.07
N GLY A 367 -8.41 -16.55 -12.82
CA GLY A 367 -8.69 -16.52 -14.25
C GLY A 367 -7.50 -16.07 -15.10
N CYS A 368 -7.69 -16.09 -16.41
CA CYS A 368 -6.67 -15.69 -17.37
C CYS A 368 -6.91 -14.27 -17.90
N ALA A 369 -5.86 -13.56 -18.26
CA ALA A 369 -5.95 -12.25 -18.92
C ALA A 369 -6.47 -12.35 -20.37
N TYR A 370 -6.59 -13.55 -20.91
CA TYR A 370 -7.05 -13.80 -22.26
C TYR A 370 -8.41 -14.46 -22.25
N ASP A 371 -9.25 -14.03 -23.19
CA ASP A 371 -10.43 -14.80 -23.53
C ASP A 371 -10.00 -16.23 -23.97
N PRO A 372 -10.40 -17.26 -23.24
CA PRO A 372 -10.06 -18.63 -23.58
C PRO A 372 -10.84 -19.17 -24.80
N THR A 373 -11.64 -18.33 -25.48
CA THR A 373 -12.35 -18.80 -26.68
C THR A 373 -11.37 -19.22 -27.79
N PRO A 374 -11.41 -20.46 -28.22
CA PRO A 374 -10.30 -21.10 -28.92
C PRO A 374 -10.05 -20.63 -30.34
N THR A 375 -11.05 -20.00 -30.95
CA THR A 375 -10.99 -19.57 -32.36
C THR A 375 -10.15 -18.33 -32.58
N THR A 376 -9.68 -17.70 -31.50
CA THR A 376 -9.27 -16.32 -31.54
C THR A 376 -7.92 -16.03 -30.91
N THR A 377 -7.40 -16.91 -30.08
CA THR A 377 -6.10 -16.66 -29.38
C THR A 377 -4.93 -17.17 -30.22
N PRO A 378 -4.02 -16.31 -30.68
CA PRO A 378 -2.83 -16.77 -31.38
C PRO A 378 -1.98 -17.67 -30.48
N ALA A 379 -1.49 -18.78 -31.02
CA ALA A 379 -0.67 -19.76 -30.29
C ALA A 379 0.58 -19.17 -29.61
N SER A 380 1.02 -17.98 -30.03
CA SER A 380 2.16 -17.25 -29.44
C SER A 380 1.86 -16.59 -28.10
N VAL A 381 0.57 -16.39 -27.76
CA VAL A 381 0.11 -15.67 -26.56
C VAL A 381 -0.08 -16.60 -25.37
N ILE A 382 -0.07 -17.87 -25.58
CA ILE A 382 -0.50 -18.94 -24.71
C ILE A 382 0.63 -19.45 -23.78
N LYS A 383 1.70 -18.68 -23.55
CA LYS A 383 2.87 -19.21 -22.84
C LYS A 383 2.83 -19.12 -21.32
N ALA A 384 1.85 -18.49 -20.73
CA ALA A 384 1.86 -18.21 -19.29
C ALA A 384 0.81 -18.98 -18.46
N GLY A 385 0.53 -20.21 -18.81
CA GLY A 385 -0.42 -21.06 -18.06
C GLY A 385 -1.87 -21.05 -18.58
N CYS A 386 -2.19 -20.23 -19.57
CA CYS A 386 -3.50 -20.14 -20.23
C CYS A 386 -3.51 -20.83 -21.60
N THR A 387 -2.85 -21.97 -21.74
CA THR A 387 -2.74 -22.69 -23.04
C THR A 387 -3.97 -23.57 -23.26
N PRO A 388 -4.79 -23.33 -24.30
CA PRO A 388 -5.90 -24.20 -24.62
C PRO A 388 -5.43 -25.63 -24.88
N ASP A 389 -6.12 -26.62 -24.34
CA ASP A 389 -5.99 -28.01 -24.76
C ASP A 389 -6.79 -28.20 -26.08
N PRO A 390 -6.15 -28.47 -27.23
CA PRO A 390 -6.87 -28.61 -28.49
C PRO A 390 -7.99 -29.66 -28.51
N LYS A 391 -7.94 -30.63 -27.59
CA LYS A 391 -8.99 -31.65 -27.45
C LYS A 391 -10.18 -31.13 -26.65
N ALA A 392 -9.92 -30.37 -25.62
CA ALA A 392 -10.97 -29.73 -24.83
C ALA A 392 -11.68 -28.64 -25.63
N VAL A 393 -10.92 -27.87 -26.40
CA VAL A 393 -11.42 -26.90 -27.38
C VAL A 393 -12.42 -27.53 -28.36
N ALA A 394 -12.09 -28.68 -28.92
CA ALA A 394 -12.99 -29.39 -29.86
C ALA A 394 -14.27 -29.93 -29.17
N ALA A 395 -14.22 -30.15 -27.85
CA ALA A 395 -15.35 -30.64 -27.06
C ALA A 395 -16.22 -29.52 -26.47
N ASP A 396 -15.65 -28.30 -26.32
CA ASP A 396 -16.33 -27.13 -25.78
C ASP A 396 -16.01 -25.89 -26.65
N PRO A 397 -16.76 -25.70 -27.76
CA PRO A 397 -16.49 -24.62 -28.70
C PRO A 397 -16.71 -23.21 -28.14
N VAL A 398 -17.30 -23.08 -26.95
CA VAL A 398 -17.50 -21.80 -26.24
C VAL A 398 -16.39 -21.53 -25.23
N GLY A 399 -15.46 -22.48 -25.03
CA GLY A 399 -14.34 -22.36 -24.11
C GLY A 399 -14.72 -22.36 -22.63
N GLN A 400 -15.91 -22.80 -22.25
CA GLN A 400 -16.39 -22.74 -20.86
C GLN A 400 -15.57 -23.59 -19.91
N ASN A 401 -15.00 -24.70 -20.35
CA ASN A 401 -14.15 -25.56 -19.52
C ASN A 401 -12.75 -24.97 -19.32
N GLU A 402 -12.39 -23.95 -20.08
CA GLU A 402 -11.10 -23.31 -20.02
C GLU A 402 -11.07 -22.13 -19.05
N ILE A 403 -12.22 -21.55 -18.72
CA ILE A 403 -12.34 -20.46 -17.74
C ILE A 403 -12.30 -20.99 -16.31
N LEU A 404 -11.95 -20.10 -15.40
CA LEU A 404 -12.12 -20.33 -13.97
C LEU A 404 -13.62 -20.31 -13.64
N ASN A 405 -14.08 -21.28 -12.88
CA ASN A 405 -15.51 -21.47 -12.65
C ASN A 405 -15.80 -21.93 -11.21
N HIS A 406 -16.91 -21.46 -10.62
CA HIS A 406 -17.35 -21.85 -9.27
C HIS A 406 -16.22 -21.82 -8.22
N THR A 407 -15.42 -20.79 -8.20
CA THR A 407 -14.34 -20.63 -7.24
C THR A 407 -14.78 -19.68 -6.12
N THR A 408 -14.48 -20.05 -4.88
CA THR A 408 -14.79 -19.22 -3.71
C THR A 408 -13.50 -18.73 -3.07
N VAL A 409 -13.43 -17.42 -2.82
CA VAL A 409 -12.37 -16.75 -2.04
C VAL A 409 -13.01 -16.09 -0.85
N ALA A 410 -12.79 -16.64 0.34
CA ALA A 410 -13.51 -16.20 1.53
C ALA A 410 -12.60 -16.11 2.76
N ASN A 411 -12.89 -15.16 3.63
CA ASN A 411 -12.25 -15.05 4.94
C ASN A 411 -10.71 -14.97 4.90
N ASN A 412 -10.13 -14.44 3.83
CA ASN A 412 -8.70 -14.22 3.74
C ASN A 412 -8.32 -12.81 4.24
N VAL A 413 -7.12 -12.68 4.79
CA VAL A 413 -6.52 -11.40 5.14
C VAL A 413 -5.43 -11.10 4.12
N ILE A 414 -5.53 -9.96 3.43
CA ILE A 414 -4.65 -9.54 2.35
C ILE A 414 -4.15 -8.13 2.66
N HIS A 415 -2.86 -7.98 2.94
CA HIS A 415 -2.30 -6.68 3.28
C HIS A 415 -0.81 -6.60 2.92
N ASP A 416 -0.26 -5.38 2.82
CA ASP A 416 1.15 -5.16 2.50
C ASP A 416 1.62 -5.97 1.28
N VAL A 417 0.84 -5.97 0.20
CA VAL A 417 1.23 -6.56 -1.08
C VAL A 417 1.56 -5.47 -2.10
N GLY A 418 2.19 -5.84 -3.22
CA GLY A 418 2.69 -4.87 -4.19
C GLY A 418 3.94 -4.14 -3.71
N THR A 419 4.78 -4.79 -2.91
CA THR A 419 5.98 -4.16 -2.33
C THR A 419 7.00 -3.74 -3.39
N ASP A 420 7.10 -4.47 -4.50
CA ASP A 420 8.00 -4.17 -5.62
C ASP A 420 7.25 -3.65 -6.87
N TYR A 421 6.02 -4.09 -7.10
CA TYR A 421 5.22 -3.77 -8.29
C TYR A 421 3.94 -3.07 -7.85
N ARG A 422 3.96 -1.74 -7.80
CA ARG A 422 2.96 -0.92 -7.11
C ARG A 422 1.60 -0.88 -7.79
N SER A 423 1.46 -1.37 -9.03
CA SER A 423 0.15 -1.57 -9.66
C SER A 423 -0.53 -2.89 -9.26
N ALA A 424 0.04 -3.60 -8.28
CA ALA A 424 -0.53 -4.83 -7.73
C ALA A 424 -1.86 -4.59 -7.04
N CYS A 425 -2.76 -5.54 -7.20
CA CYS A 425 -4.04 -5.58 -6.52
C CYS A 425 -4.02 -6.60 -5.36
N GLY A 426 -4.93 -6.47 -4.42
CA GLY A 426 -5.18 -7.53 -3.45
C GLY A 426 -5.66 -8.80 -4.16
N ILE A 427 -6.73 -8.69 -4.93
CA ILE A 427 -7.29 -9.78 -5.74
C ILE A 427 -7.52 -9.29 -7.18
N THR A 428 -7.03 -10.04 -8.15
CA THR A 428 -7.32 -9.82 -9.56
C THR A 428 -8.22 -10.93 -10.07
N LEU A 429 -9.46 -10.60 -10.43
CA LEU A 429 -10.45 -11.48 -11.03
C LEU A 429 -10.54 -11.18 -12.53
N LEU A 430 -9.99 -12.05 -13.34
CA LEU A 430 -10.00 -11.95 -14.79
C LEU A 430 -11.14 -12.79 -15.40
N PHE A 431 -10.96 -13.43 -16.54
CA PHE A 431 -12.01 -14.23 -17.15
C PHE A 431 -12.46 -15.38 -16.25
N SER A 432 -13.68 -15.29 -15.73
CA SER A 432 -14.24 -16.23 -14.77
C SER A 432 -15.76 -16.24 -14.75
N ARG A 433 -16.34 -17.31 -14.23
CA ARG A 433 -17.79 -17.45 -13.98
C ARG A 433 -18.08 -18.01 -12.60
N HIS A 434 -19.24 -17.63 -12.04
CA HIS A 434 -19.71 -18.13 -10.74
C HIS A 434 -18.61 -18.04 -9.66
N THR A 435 -17.75 -17.02 -9.75
CA THR A 435 -16.70 -16.80 -8.75
C THR A 435 -17.23 -15.87 -7.66
N THR A 436 -17.03 -16.27 -6.42
CA THR A 436 -17.47 -15.49 -5.25
C THR A 436 -16.25 -15.05 -4.47
N ILE A 437 -16.11 -13.74 -4.27
CA ILE A 437 -15.10 -13.11 -3.41
C ILE A 437 -15.85 -12.46 -2.25
N THR A 438 -15.74 -13.05 -1.06
CA THR A 438 -16.60 -12.63 0.06
C THR A 438 -15.90 -12.69 1.41
N HIS A 439 -16.27 -11.79 2.31
CA HIS A 439 -15.76 -11.78 3.69
C HIS A 439 -14.24 -11.75 3.80
N ASN A 440 -13.54 -11.05 2.90
CA ASN A 440 -12.11 -10.86 2.99
C ASN A 440 -11.81 -9.48 3.59
N ASP A 441 -10.71 -9.39 4.36
CA ASP A 441 -10.12 -8.13 4.80
C ASP A 441 -8.96 -7.77 3.87
N LEU A 442 -9.04 -6.62 3.17
CA LEU A 442 -8.01 -6.13 2.25
C LEU A 442 -7.58 -4.72 2.67
N TYR A 443 -6.30 -4.53 2.98
CA TYR A 443 -5.84 -3.22 3.43
C TYR A 443 -4.33 -2.99 3.21
N ASP A 444 -3.91 -1.72 3.36
CA ASP A 444 -2.52 -1.27 3.18
C ASP A 444 -1.94 -1.69 1.82
N LEU A 445 -2.67 -1.33 0.75
CA LEU A 445 -2.31 -1.67 -0.61
C LEU A 445 -1.87 -0.43 -1.41
N PRO A 446 -0.84 -0.54 -2.26
CA PRO A 446 -0.38 0.59 -3.07
C PRO A 446 -1.36 0.97 -4.17
N TYR A 447 -2.22 0.06 -4.58
CA TYR A 447 -3.20 0.22 -5.64
C TYR A 447 -4.55 -0.40 -5.24
N THR A 448 -5.28 -0.96 -6.19
CA THR A 448 -6.66 -1.48 -6.08
C THR A 448 -6.78 -2.65 -5.09
N GLY A 449 -7.87 -2.67 -4.33
CA GLY A 449 -8.21 -3.80 -3.46
C GLY A 449 -8.59 -5.03 -4.27
N ILE A 450 -9.69 -4.93 -5.05
CA ILE A 450 -10.18 -6.00 -5.92
C ILE A 450 -10.40 -5.43 -7.32
N THR A 451 -9.78 -6.01 -8.34
CA THR A 451 -10.09 -5.70 -9.74
C THR A 451 -10.90 -6.85 -10.36
N ALA A 452 -11.94 -6.52 -11.13
CA ALA A 452 -12.80 -7.48 -11.81
C ALA A 452 -12.95 -7.14 -13.29
N GLY A 453 -12.65 -8.11 -14.13
CA GLY A 453 -12.69 -7.99 -15.59
C GLY A 453 -11.31 -7.81 -16.20
N VAL A 454 -11.29 -7.74 -17.51
CA VAL A 454 -10.07 -7.59 -18.29
C VAL A 454 -10.15 -6.31 -19.06
N ILE A 455 -9.08 -5.58 -19.02
CA ILE A 455 -8.83 -4.33 -19.72
C ILE A 455 -9.43 -4.39 -21.12
N GLN A 456 -10.50 -3.66 -21.34
CA GLN A 456 -11.14 -3.34 -22.64
C GLN A 456 -11.25 -4.49 -23.68
N GLY A 457 -10.96 -5.71 -23.31
CA GLY A 457 -10.93 -6.83 -24.23
C GLY A 457 -12.31 -7.29 -24.70
N HIS A 458 -13.34 -6.96 -23.95
CA HIS A 458 -14.74 -7.31 -24.19
C HIS A 458 -15.66 -6.11 -24.12
N VAL A 459 -15.25 -5.01 -24.71
CA VAL A 459 -16.17 -3.90 -24.86
C VAL A 459 -17.18 -4.27 -25.94
N ASP A 460 -18.27 -4.85 -25.54
CA ASP A 460 -19.50 -4.53 -26.21
C ASP A 460 -19.84 -3.11 -25.78
N ASP A 461 -19.47 -2.12 -26.58
CA ASP A 461 -20.07 -0.82 -26.34
C ASP A 461 -21.60 -1.04 -26.33
N ALA A 462 -22.31 -0.26 -25.55
CA ALA A 462 -23.76 -0.35 -25.42
C ALA A 462 -24.50 -0.29 -26.77
N ASP A 463 -23.84 0.13 -27.83
CA ASP A 463 -24.32 0.19 -29.20
C ASP A 463 -24.12 -1.14 -29.96
N HIS A 464 -23.32 -2.06 -29.43
CA HIS A 464 -22.99 -3.35 -30.11
C HIS A 464 -23.18 -4.56 -29.19
N PRO A 465 -24.38 -4.80 -28.63
CA PRO A 465 -24.67 -5.89 -27.70
C PRO A 465 -24.68 -7.29 -28.34
N GLN A 466 -23.95 -7.50 -29.40
CA GLN A 466 -24.06 -8.72 -30.22
C GLN A 466 -22.91 -9.69 -30.06
N ASN A 467 -21.97 -9.42 -29.16
CA ASN A 467 -20.88 -10.33 -28.92
C ASN A 467 -21.28 -11.39 -27.89
N SER A 468 -21.96 -12.44 -28.38
CA SER A 468 -22.41 -13.56 -27.56
C SER A 468 -21.28 -14.40 -26.93
N THR A 469 -20.05 -13.98 -27.09
CA THR A 469 -18.85 -14.72 -26.62
C THR A 469 -18.28 -14.23 -25.30
N ASN A 470 -18.95 -13.32 -24.61
CA ASN A 470 -18.49 -12.92 -23.29
C ASN A 470 -18.47 -14.11 -22.32
N VAL A 471 -17.34 -14.29 -21.66
CA VAL A 471 -17.13 -15.41 -20.73
C VAL A 471 -17.33 -15.03 -19.28
N ASN A 472 -17.23 -13.74 -18.93
CA ASN A 472 -17.54 -13.26 -17.59
C ASN A 472 -19.05 -13.31 -17.34
N ALA A 473 -19.45 -13.99 -16.29
CA ALA A 473 -20.83 -14.01 -15.85
C ALA A 473 -20.96 -14.54 -14.41
N ASP A 474 -22.05 -14.19 -13.74
CA ASP A 474 -22.47 -14.76 -12.45
C ASP A 474 -21.41 -14.61 -11.36
N ASN A 475 -20.57 -13.58 -11.43
CA ASN A 475 -19.54 -13.31 -10.41
C ASN A 475 -20.10 -12.42 -9.29
N THR A 476 -19.60 -12.62 -8.08
CA THR A 476 -20.04 -11.85 -6.89
C THR A 476 -18.83 -11.37 -6.09
N ILE A 477 -18.85 -10.09 -5.72
CA ILE A 477 -17.92 -9.47 -4.77
C ILE A 477 -18.77 -8.96 -3.61
N SER A 478 -18.72 -9.63 -2.44
CA SER A 478 -19.66 -9.32 -1.37
C SER A 478 -19.02 -9.31 0.01
N ASP A 479 -19.56 -8.45 0.87
CA ASP A 479 -19.25 -8.45 2.31
C ASP A 479 -17.74 -8.37 2.62
N ASN A 480 -16.93 -7.80 1.72
CA ASN A 480 -15.51 -7.57 1.97
C ASN A 480 -15.32 -6.25 2.72
N LEU A 481 -14.28 -6.21 3.54
CA LEU A 481 -13.77 -5.00 4.18
C LEU A 481 -12.51 -4.53 3.45
N ILE A 482 -12.54 -3.33 2.87
CA ILE A 482 -11.46 -2.80 2.04
C ILE A 482 -11.10 -1.39 2.53
N PHE A 483 -9.85 -1.18 2.95
CA PHE A 483 -9.42 0.12 3.43
C PHE A 483 -7.91 0.36 3.25
N ASN A 484 -7.48 1.62 3.36
CA ASN A 484 -6.09 2.01 3.11
C ASN A 484 -5.57 1.45 1.78
N VAL A 485 -6.36 1.55 0.73
CA VAL A 485 -5.98 1.15 -0.63
C VAL A 485 -5.70 2.38 -1.49
N MET A 486 -5.12 2.21 -2.67
CA MET A 486 -4.71 3.31 -3.56
C MET A 486 -3.69 4.26 -2.90
N GLN A 487 -2.77 3.73 -2.12
CA GLN A 487 -1.84 4.53 -1.32
C GLN A 487 -0.68 5.13 -2.13
N VAL A 488 -0.40 4.60 -3.32
CA VAL A 488 0.74 5.01 -4.17
C VAL A 488 0.29 5.44 -5.55
N LEU A 489 -0.53 4.64 -6.22
CA LEU A 489 -1.08 4.95 -7.53
C LEU A 489 -2.51 5.50 -7.37
N ALA A 490 -2.95 6.33 -8.34
CA ALA A 490 -4.10 7.20 -8.12
C ALA A 490 -5.32 6.90 -8.99
N ASP A 491 -5.16 6.15 -10.08
CA ASP A 491 -6.21 5.85 -11.04
C ASP A 491 -6.60 4.38 -10.93
N GLY A 492 -7.61 4.13 -10.15
CA GLY A 492 -8.15 2.84 -9.74
C GLY A 492 -9.20 3.06 -8.66
N GLY A 493 -9.61 2.03 -7.94
CA GLY A 493 -10.58 2.11 -6.85
C GLY A 493 -10.41 0.97 -5.85
N ALA A 494 -11.12 1.02 -4.73
CA ALA A 494 -11.16 -0.11 -3.81
C ALA A 494 -11.71 -1.36 -4.49
N VAL A 495 -12.75 -1.20 -5.32
CA VAL A 495 -13.23 -2.20 -6.27
C VAL A 495 -13.23 -1.57 -7.66
N TYR A 496 -12.42 -2.11 -8.55
CA TYR A 496 -12.21 -1.59 -9.90
C TYR A 496 -12.74 -2.59 -10.94
N MET A 497 -13.55 -2.14 -11.88
CA MET A 497 -14.17 -2.98 -12.89
C MET A 497 -13.80 -2.50 -14.29
N GLU A 498 -13.62 -3.45 -15.20
CA GLU A 498 -13.44 -3.21 -16.62
C GLU A 498 -14.15 -4.28 -17.47
N GLY A 499 -14.70 -3.86 -18.57
CA GLY A 499 -15.29 -4.74 -19.57
C GLY A 499 -16.62 -5.31 -19.17
N HIS A 500 -17.15 -6.12 -20.03
CA HIS A 500 -18.48 -6.70 -19.98
C HIS A 500 -18.56 -7.85 -18.95
N GLN A 501 -19.56 -7.84 -18.07
CA GLN A 501 -19.64 -8.71 -16.91
C GLN A 501 -20.81 -9.71 -16.92
N ALA A 502 -21.58 -9.81 -18.02
CA ALA A 502 -22.76 -10.67 -18.07
C ALA A 502 -22.80 -11.58 -19.28
N GLN A 503 -23.53 -12.65 -19.17
CA GLN A 503 -24.03 -13.41 -20.31
C GLN A 503 -25.39 -12.87 -20.71
N TYR A 504 -25.57 -12.49 -22.00
CA TYR A 504 -26.82 -11.97 -22.49
C TYR A 504 -27.96 -13.00 -22.45
N VAL A 505 -29.10 -12.53 -22.01
CA VAL A 505 -30.38 -13.23 -22.13
C VAL A 505 -31.26 -12.48 -23.14
N TYR A 506 -31.80 -13.20 -24.11
CA TYR A 506 -32.59 -12.59 -25.15
C TYR A 506 -34.10 -12.95 -24.99
N LYS A 507 -34.94 -11.95 -25.23
CA LYS A 507 -36.41 -12.15 -25.39
C LYS A 507 -36.71 -12.88 -26.69
N THR A 508 -37.95 -13.35 -26.79
CA THR A 508 -38.44 -14.08 -27.97
C THR A 508 -38.41 -13.26 -29.25
N ASP A 509 -38.38 -11.94 -29.18
CA ASP A 509 -38.28 -11.01 -30.31
C ASP A 509 -36.81 -10.71 -30.71
N GLY A 510 -35.84 -11.32 -30.03
CA GLY A 510 -34.41 -11.13 -30.30
C GLY A 510 -33.78 -9.90 -29.61
N THR A 511 -34.54 -9.12 -28.85
CA THR A 511 -34.01 -8.04 -28.04
C THR A 511 -33.44 -8.56 -26.73
N ILE A 512 -32.49 -7.81 -26.12
CA ILE A 512 -31.92 -8.16 -24.83
C ILE A 512 -32.99 -8.01 -23.73
N ASP A 513 -33.06 -9.00 -22.86
CA ASP A 513 -33.78 -8.91 -21.60
C ASP A 513 -32.86 -8.34 -20.52
N ALA A 514 -32.95 -7.05 -20.24
CA ALA A 514 -32.05 -6.35 -19.35
C ALA A 514 -32.07 -6.91 -17.91
N GLU A 515 -33.24 -7.22 -17.38
CA GLU A 515 -33.37 -7.77 -16.03
C GLU A 515 -32.77 -9.19 -15.94
N ALA A 516 -33.07 -10.04 -16.93
CA ALA A 516 -32.52 -11.39 -16.96
C ALA A 516 -31.00 -11.38 -17.25
N THR A 517 -30.52 -10.45 -18.07
CA THR A 517 -29.06 -10.30 -18.32
C THR A 517 -28.32 -9.82 -17.08
N LEU A 518 -28.85 -8.81 -16.37
CA LEU A 518 -28.25 -8.33 -15.14
C LEU A 518 -28.18 -9.43 -14.06
N ALA A 519 -29.14 -10.34 -14.02
CA ALA A 519 -29.10 -11.46 -13.08
C ALA A 519 -27.90 -12.40 -13.32
N HIS A 520 -27.27 -12.31 -14.49
CA HIS A 520 -26.03 -13.01 -14.84
C HIS A 520 -24.82 -12.07 -14.87
N GLY A 521 -24.95 -10.85 -14.34
CA GLY A 521 -23.92 -9.84 -14.25
C GLY A 521 -22.96 -10.02 -13.08
N LEU A 522 -22.19 -8.99 -12.83
CA LEU A 522 -21.38 -8.86 -11.62
C LEU A 522 -22.23 -8.24 -10.50
N HIS A 523 -22.25 -8.90 -9.36
CA HIS A 523 -22.93 -8.39 -8.17
C HIS A 523 -21.92 -7.91 -7.13
N VAL A 524 -21.88 -6.59 -6.87
CA VAL A 524 -21.05 -5.94 -5.86
C VAL A 524 -21.97 -5.54 -4.69
N THR A 525 -21.92 -6.29 -3.59
CA THR A 525 -22.95 -6.14 -2.54
C THR A 525 -22.38 -6.25 -1.12
N GLY A 526 -22.84 -5.39 -0.22
CA GLY A 526 -22.48 -5.47 1.21
C GLY A 526 -21.03 -5.16 1.55
N ASN A 527 -20.22 -4.70 0.61
CA ASN A 527 -18.82 -4.34 0.88
C ASN A 527 -18.75 -3.04 1.66
N VAL A 528 -17.76 -2.94 2.56
CA VAL A 528 -17.45 -1.70 3.27
C VAL A 528 -16.08 -1.20 2.85
N VAL A 529 -16.03 0.04 2.35
CA VAL A 529 -14.83 0.73 1.86
C VAL A 529 -14.60 2.00 2.66
N TYR A 530 -13.37 2.24 3.09
CA TYR A 530 -12.98 3.53 3.67
C TYR A 530 -11.46 3.78 3.51
N ASN A 531 -11.01 5.02 3.71
CA ASN A 531 -9.63 5.44 3.49
C ASN A 531 -9.12 5.06 2.08
N ASP A 532 -9.97 5.19 1.06
CA ASP A 532 -9.59 4.98 -0.33
C ASP A 532 -8.86 6.21 -0.86
N GLY A 533 -7.63 6.02 -1.37
CA GLY A 533 -6.80 7.05 -1.99
C GLY A 533 -7.07 7.29 -3.47
N SER A 534 -8.08 6.67 -4.06
CA SER A 534 -8.47 6.90 -5.45
C SER A 534 -8.76 8.38 -5.70
N ARG A 535 -8.30 8.90 -6.84
CA ARG A 535 -8.69 10.23 -7.33
C ARG A 535 -10.04 10.25 -8.03
N PHE A 536 -10.62 9.09 -8.29
CA PHE A 536 -11.87 8.94 -9.03
C PHE A 536 -12.95 8.36 -8.13
N ASN A 537 -13.18 7.08 -8.15
CA ASN A 537 -14.29 6.47 -7.42
C ASN A 537 -13.82 5.27 -6.59
N ALA A 538 -14.42 5.05 -5.45
CA ALA A 538 -14.16 3.87 -4.61
C ALA A 538 -14.62 2.58 -5.28
N PHE A 539 -15.83 2.62 -5.89
CA PHE A 539 -16.35 1.61 -6.81
C PHE A 539 -16.24 2.19 -8.22
N TYR A 540 -15.19 1.79 -8.94
CA TYR A 540 -14.80 2.44 -10.18
C TYR A 540 -15.14 1.59 -11.39
N ASP A 541 -16.12 2.07 -12.18
CA ASP A 541 -16.55 1.46 -13.43
C ASP A 541 -15.78 2.07 -14.58
N ASP A 542 -14.66 1.48 -14.96
CA ASP A 542 -13.87 2.01 -16.07
C ASP A 542 -14.23 1.35 -17.39
N ALA A 543 -13.47 1.65 -18.40
CA ALA A 543 -13.72 1.41 -19.82
C ALA A 543 -14.40 0.08 -20.14
N GLY A 544 -15.57 0.20 -20.74
CA GLY A 544 -16.38 -0.96 -21.16
C GLY A 544 -17.09 -1.70 -20.04
N SER A 545 -17.06 -1.20 -18.80
CA SER A 545 -17.79 -1.80 -17.69
C SER A 545 -19.29 -1.82 -17.97
N GLU A 546 -19.88 -2.97 -17.93
CA GLU A 546 -21.32 -3.19 -18.21
C GLU A 546 -21.89 -4.32 -17.38
N TRP A 547 -23.21 -4.22 -17.09
CA TRP A 547 -24.00 -5.24 -16.38
C TRP A 547 -23.53 -5.50 -14.96
N ILE A 548 -23.52 -4.44 -14.15
CA ILE A 548 -23.08 -4.51 -12.77
C ILE A 548 -24.17 -3.99 -11.84
N SER A 549 -24.41 -4.70 -10.75
CA SER A 549 -25.27 -4.23 -9.66
C SER A 549 -24.46 -3.89 -8.40
N PHE A 550 -24.74 -2.72 -7.83
CA PHE A 550 -24.19 -2.26 -6.57
C PHE A 550 -25.32 -2.15 -5.55
N SER A 551 -25.28 -2.94 -4.51
CA SER A 551 -26.34 -2.91 -3.51
C SER A 551 -25.83 -3.14 -2.09
N GLY A 552 -26.32 -2.33 -1.15
CA GLY A 552 -25.98 -2.48 0.27
C GLY A 552 -24.49 -2.24 0.58
N ASN A 553 -23.74 -1.60 -0.29
CA ASN A 553 -22.36 -1.23 -0.02
C ASN A 553 -22.29 0.03 0.85
N VAL A 554 -21.18 0.16 1.57
CA VAL A 554 -20.85 1.34 2.37
C VAL A 554 -19.55 1.94 1.87
N GLU A 555 -19.51 3.27 1.72
CA GLU A 555 -18.28 4.01 1.49
C GLU A 555 -18.26 5.23 2.40
N PHE A 556 -17.14 5.44 3.09
CA PHE A 556 -16.93 6.61 3.93
C PHE A 556 -15.44 6.96 4.06
N HIS A 557 -15.16 8.15 4.53
CA HIS A 557 -13.83 8.70 4.73
C HIS A 557 -12.93 8.58 3.48
N PRO A 558 -13.41 9.01 2.29
CA PRO A 558 -12.58 9.03 1.10
C PRO A 558 -11.43 10.01 1.27
N LEU A 559 -10.23 9.65 0.80
CA LEU A 559 -9.06 10.54 0.93
C LEU A 559 -8.96 11.54 -0.22
N ALA A 560 -9.47 11.19 -1.42
CA ALA A 560 -9.32 12.03 -2.62
C ALA A 560 -10.39 11.83 -3.71
N SER A 561 -11.51 11.14 -3.45
CA SER A 561 -12.43 10.68 -4.49
C SER A 561 -13.29 11.79 -5.13
N LEU A 562 -13.75 11.53 -6.38
CA LEU A 562 -14.76 12.32 -7.08
C LEU A 562 -16.17 11.85 -6.75
N GLY A 563 -16.33 10.65 -6.23
CA GLY A 563 -17.59 10.05 -5.84
C GLY A 563 -17.46 8.59 -5.42
N ALA A 564 -18.45 8.09 -4.73
CA ALA A 564 -18.43 6.72 -4.23
C ALA A 564 -18.45 5.68 -5.36
N GLN A 565 -19.28 5.90 -6.39
CA GLN A 565 -19.42 5.01 -7.55
C GLN A 565 -19.47 5.84 -8.83
N GLY A 566 -18.85 5.36 -9.88
CA GLY A 566 -18.79 5.99 -11.18
C GLY A 566 -17.55 5.60 -11.96
N GLY A 567 -17.26 6.31 -13.05
CA GLY A 567 -16.11 5.97 -13.89
C GLY A 567 -15.97 6.76 -15.17
N CYS A 568 -15.38 6.11 -16.19
CA CYS A 568 -15.07 6.70 -17.47
C CYS A 568 -15.41 5.78 -18.64
N SER A 569 -15.68 6.37 -19.80
CA SER A 569 -15.76 5.83 -21.17
C SER A 569 -16.54 4.54 -21.44
N ALA A 570 -17.56 4.64 -22.32
CA ALA A 570 -18.28 3.52 -22.92
C ALA A 570 -18.73 2.47 -21.88
N THR A 571 -19.49 2.91 -20.89
CA THR A 571 -19.98 2.11 -19.78
C THR A 571 -21.49 2.11 -19.75
N GLY A 572 -22.11 1.13 -19.09
CA GLY A 572 -23.57 1.12 -18.98
C GLY A 572 -24.18 -0.04 -18.24
N HIS A 573 -25.51 -0.03 -18.21
CA HIS A 573 -26.30 -1.07 -17.58
C HIS A 573 -25.93 -1.29 -16.10
N PHE A 574 -26.01 -0.21 -15.30
CA PHE A 574 -25.73 -0.22 -13.88
C PHE A 574 -26.99 -0.08 -13.03
N TRP A 575 -27.06 -0.85 -11.96
CA TRP A 575 -28.08 -0.73 -10.91
C TRP A 575 -27.41 -0.41 -9.58
N VAL A 576 -27.55 0.83 -9.13
CA VAL A 576 -26.89 1.35 -7.92
C VAL A 576 -27.98 1.68 -6.89
N THR A 577 -28.26 0.74 -5.98
CA THR A 577 -29.42 0.88 -5.10
C THR A 577 -29.17 0.40 -3.67
N GLY A 578 -29.71 1.13 -2.69
CA GLY A 578 -29.66 0.73 -1.28
C GLY A 578 -28.27 0.83 -0.63
N ASN A 579 -27.35 1.60 -1.21
CA ASN A 579 -26.02 1.81 -0.68
C ASN A 579 -25.98 2.99 0.31
N PHE A 580 -24.95 3.01 1.15
CA PHE A 580 -24.66 4.08 2.11
C PHE A 580 -23.32 4.72 1.76
N PHE A 581 -23.36 5.88 1.13
CA PHE A 581 -22.19 6.54 0.59
C PHE A 581 -22.00 7.94 1.17
N ALA A 582 -20.76 8.28 1.51
CA ALA A 582 -20.38 9.63 1.88
C ALA A 582 -20.36 10.57 0.68
N ASP A 583 -19.98 10.04 -0.48
CA ASP A 583 -19.96 10.74 -1.78
C ASP A 583 -21.16 10.35 -2.66
N ASN A 584 -21.38 11.12 -3.72
CA ASN A 584 -22.46 10.85 -4.65
C ASN A 584 -22.15 9.62 -5.53
N PRO A 585 -23.12 8.70 -5.73
CA PRO A 585 -23.03 7.71 -6.77
C PRO A 585 -23.28 8.35 -8.16
N GLY A 586 -22.83 7.68 -9.23
CA GLY A 586 -23.03 8.13 -10.60
C GLY A 586 -22.09 9.27 -11.03
N SER A 587 -20.93 9.38 -10.42
CA SER A 587 -19.92 10.39 -10.75
C SER A 587 -19.07 9.93 -11.95
N TYR A 588 -19.53 10.22 -13.15
CA TYR A 588 -18.84 9.88 -14.38
C TYR A 588 -18.13 11.10 -14.96
N PHE A 589 -16.81 11.04 -15.08
CA PHE A 589 -15.98 12.16 -15.50
C PHE A 589 -15.67 12.18 -17.01
N CYS A 590 -16.06 11.12 -17.75
CA CYS A 590 -15.94 11.07 -19.22
C CYS A 590 -17.33 11.18 -19.88
N ASN A 591 -17.98 10.06 -20.17
CA ASN A 591 -19.29 10.02 -20.77
C ASN A 591 -20.32 9.45 -19.79
N ALA A 592 -21.54 9.94 -19.87
CA ALA A 592 -22.62 9.33 -19.08
C ALA A 592 -22.80 7.87 -19.51
N PRO A 593 -23.01 6.94 -18.57
CA PRO A 593 -23.27 5.53 -18.89
C PRO A 593 -24.61 5.39 -19.60
N VAL A 594 -24.71 4.37 -20.42
CA VAL A 594 -25.98 3.99 -21.03
C VAL A 594 -26.78 3.19 -20.00
N ASP A 595 -28.08 3.48 -19.86
CA ASP A 595 -29.01 2.70 -19.00
C ASP A 595 -28.51 2.54 -17.54
N SER A 596 -28.35 3.66 -16.83
CA SER A 596 -27.95 3.66 -15.43
C SER A 596 -29.15 3.92 -14.52
N HIS A 597 -29.36 3.04 -13.54
CA HIS A 597 -30.43 3.10 -12.57
C HIS A 597 -29.88 3.38 -11.17
N ILE A 598 -30.04 4.61 -10.68
CA ILE A 598 -29.56 5.04 -9.38
C ILE A 598 -30.76 5.42 -8.52
N SER A 599 -31.01 4.66 -7.46
CA SER A 599 -32.13 4.90 -6.54
C SER A 599 -31.86 4.39 -5.12
N ASP A 600 -32.62 4.93 -4.16
CA ASP A 600 -32.68 4.42 -2.78
C ASP A 600 -31.32 4.35 -2.05
N ASN A 601 -30.33 5.14 -2.48
CA ASN A 601 -29.06 5.26 -1.80
C ASN A 601 -29.16 6.30 -0.68
N THR A 602 -28.47 6.04 0.42
CA THR A 602 -28.42 6.92 1.60
C THR A 602 -27.10 7.68 1.62
N THR A 603 -27.15 9.00 1.70
CA THR A 603 -25.96 9.82 1.94
C THR A 603 -25.63 9.81 3.43
N ILE A 604 -24.40 9.48 3.78
CA ILE A 604 -23.88 9.49 5.15
C ILE A 604 -22.79 10.55 5.29
N PRO A 605 -22.41 10.98 6.51
CA PRO A 605 -21.26 11.86 6.69
C PRO A 605 -19.96 11.20 6.21
N ALA A 606 -19.02 11.99 5.66
CA ALA A 606 -17.70 11.50 5.29
C ALA A 606 -16.91 10.94 6.49
N SER A 607 -17.20 11.43 7.68
CA SER A 607 -16.66 10.91 8.94
C SER A 607 -17.81 10.42 9.83
N PRO A 608 -18.35 9.23 9.58
CA PRO A 608 -19.52 8.73 10.29
C PRO A 608 -19.21 8.43 11.75
N VAL A 609 -20.23 8.65 12.59
CA VAL A 609 -20.21 8.33 14.02
C VAL A 609 -21.10 7.11 14.30
N PRO A 610 -21.07 6.52 15.51
CA PRO A 610 -21.96 5.42 15.85
C PRO A 610 -23.44 5.71 15.56
N GLY A 611 -24.06 4.90 14.70
CA GLY A 611 -25.46 5.02 14.30
C GLY A 611 -25.70 5.65 12.92
N ASP A 612 -24.72 6.28 12.29
CA ASP A 612 -24.85 6.80 10.91
C ASP A 612 -24.91 5.67 9.88
N ILE A 613 -24.21 4.57 10.16
CA ILE A 613 -24.24 3.35 9.36
C ILE A 613 -24.95 2.26 10.17
N PRO A 614 -25.88 1.50 9.59
CA PRO A 614 -26.52 0.39 10.29
C PRO A 614 -25.49 -0.65 10.74
N ASP A 615 -25.55 -1.04 12.02
CA ASP A 615 -24.62 -2.04 12.58
C ASP A 615 -24.60 -3.36 11.80
N SER A 616 -25.73 -3.75 11.21
CA SER A 616 -25.82 -4.98 10.41
C SER A 616 -24.95 -4.94 9.14
N MET A 617 -24.71 -3.77 8.58
CA MET A 617 -23.81 -3.62 7.42
C MET A 617 -22.35 -3.74 7.86
N LEU A 618 -21.99 -3.09 8.96
CA LEU A 618 -20.64 -3.18 9.53
C LEU A 618 -20.34 -4.58 10.08
N ALA A 619 -21.35 -5.31 10.56
CA ALA A 619 -21.20 -6.64 11.14
C ALA A 619 -20.98 -7.74 10.09
N ASN A 620 -21.45 -7.53 8.87
CA ASN A 620 -21.32 -8.51 7.80
C ASN A 620 -20.03 -8.34 6.98
N ALA A 621 -19.43 -7.14 6.98
CA ALA A 621 -18.21 -6.89 6.22
C ALA A 621 -16.97 -7.46 6.89
N GLY A 622 -16.08 -8.03 6.09
CA GLY A 622 -14.84 -8.64 6.54
C GLY A 622 -15.01 -10.05 7.09
N LEU A 623 -14.03 -10.51 7.84
CA LEU A 623 -13.94 -11.89 8.30
C LEU A 623 -15.17 -12.32 9.12
N THR A 624 -15.71 -13.47 8.81
CA THR A 624 -16.74 -14.09 9.65
C THR A 624 -16.19 -14.50 11.03
N SER A 625 -17.04 -14.64 12.03
CA SER A 625 -16.63 -14.88 13.42
C SER A 625 -15.70 -16.09 13.62
N GLN A 626 -15.78 -17.08 12.75
CA GLN A 626 -14.92 -18.26 12.76
C GLN A 626 -13.46 -17.92 12.40
N TYR A 627 -13.23 -16.87 11.63
CA TYR A 627 -11.92 -16.47 11.08
C TYR A 627 -11.36 -15.18 11.68
N GLN A 628 -11.98 -14.61 12.71
CA GLN A 628 -11.52 -13.39 13.39
C GLN A 628 -10.15 -13.50 14.08
N SER A 629 -9.56 -14.69 14.09
CA SER A 629 -8.18 -14.91 14.50
C SER A 629 -7.45 -15.59 13.35
N PRO A 630 -7.02 -14.86 12.33
CA PRO A 630 -6.38 -15.41 11.15
C PRO A 630 -5.08 -16.14 11.50
N ALA A 631 -4.65 -17.04 10.61
CA ALA A 631 -3.49 -17.90 10.79
C ALA A 631 -2.17 -17.16 11.10
N GLY A 632 -2.11 -15.86 10.82
CA GLY A 632 -0.96 -14.99 11.06
C GLY A 632 -0.93 -14.27 12.40
N GLY A 633 -2.03 -14.25 13.14
CA GLY A 633 -2.11 -13.49 14.39
C GLY A 633 -1.92 -12.00 14.21
N GLY A 634 -2.50 -11.43 13.14
CA GLY A 634 -2.44 -10.00 12.85
C GLY A 634 -2.80 -9.16 14.07
N ARG A 635 -2.06 -8.08 14.32
CA ARG A 635 -2.34 -7.15 15.40
C ARG A 635 -3.65 -6.46 15.15
N ALA A 636 -4.42 -6.26 16.23
CA ALA A 636 -5.52 -5.32 16.19
C ALA A 636 -4.96 -3.90 15.97
N GLU A 637 -5.36 -3.27 14.87
CA GLU A 637 -4.91 -1.94 14.48
C GLU A 637 -6.10 -1.08 14.06
N ALA A 638 -6.17 0.15 14.58
CA ALA A 638 -7.19 1.12 14.19
C ALA A 638 -6.65 2.03 13.08
N SER A 639 -7.42 2.17 12.01
CA SER A 639 -7.13 3.06 10.88
C SER A 639 -8.10 4.23 10.77
N TYR A 640 -9.25 4.15 11.44
CA TYR A 640 -10.23 5.23 11.56
C TYR A 640 -10.79 5.30 12.97
N VAL A 641 -10.96 6.51 13.49
CA VAL A 641 -11.62 6.79 14.76
C VAL A 641 -12.56 7.98 14.57
N SER A 642 -13.85 7.79 14.83
CA SER A 642 -14.83 8.85 14.71
C SER A 642 -14.68 9.94 15.79
N ALA A 643 -15.33 11.09 15.59
CA ALA A 643 -15.56 12.03 16.66
C ALA A 643 -16.39 11.38 17.79
N PRO A 644 -16.14 11.75 19.07
CA PRO A 644 -16.97 11.32 20.18
C PRO A 644 -18.42 11.82 20.04
N THR A 645 -19.38 10.94 20.24
CA THR A 645 -20.81 11.24 20.11
C THR A 645 -21.58 10.82 21.35
N PRO A 646 -22.45 11.67 21.94
CA PRO A 646 -23.30 11.33 23.09
C PRO A 646 -24.15 10.09 22.81
N VAL A 647 -24.17 9.11 23.72
CA VAL A 647 -24.98 7.87 23.63
C VAL A 647 -26.45 8.16 23.43
N THR A 648 -26.95 9.22 24.09
CA THR A 648 -28.29 9.80 23.91
C THR A 648 -28.19 11.30 24.00
N THR A 649 -29.11 12.03 23.35
CA THR A 649 -29.15 13.48 23.40
C THR A 649 -29.08 13.99 24.85
N GLY A 650 -28.02 14.76 25.16
CA GLY A 650 -27.78 15.32 26.50
C GLY A 650 -27.04 14.38 27.46
N SER A 651 -26.61 13.17 27.01
CA SER A 651 -25.72 12.29 27.78
C SER A 651 -24.33 12.92 27.92
N LYS A 652 -23.67 12.67 29.06
CA LYS A 652 -22.23 12.94 29.23
C LYS A 652 -21.37 11.72 28.86
N THR A 653 -21.98 10.59 28.54
CA THR A 653 -21.32 9.41 28.08
C THR A 653 -21.26 9.48 26.56
N GLU A 654 -20.08 9.39 26.02
CA GLU A 654 -19.79 9.45 24.57
C GLU A 654 -19.24 8.13 24.07
N HIS A 655 -19.57 7.80 22.83
CA HIS A 655 -19.05 6.66 22.10
C HIS A 655 -18.25 7.12 20.89
N VAL A 656 -17.31 6.27 20.46
CA VAL A 656 -16.61 6.40 19.18
C VAL A 656 -16.78 5.13 18.36
N LEU A 657 -16.86 5.28 17.04
CA LEU A 657 -16.70 4.20 16.07
C LEU A 657 -15.21 4.08 15.75
N ILE A 658 -14.69 2.86 15.85
CA ILE A 658 -13.31 2.54 15.52
C ILE A 658 -13.34 1.52 14.40
N ALA A 659 -12.71 1.83 13.27
CA ALA A 659 -12.54 0.90 12.16
C ALA A 659 -11.06 0.54 12.00
N GLY A 660 -10.79 -0.68 11.54
CA GLY A 660 -9.43 -1.22 11.39
C GLY A 660 -9.43 -2.70 11.05
N ALA A 661 -8.43 -3.42 11.53
CA ALA A 661 -8.28 -4.86 11.29
C ALA A 661 -7.95 -5.63 12.57
N GLY A 662 -8.20 -6.94 12.54
CA GLY A 662 -7.75 -7.87 13.59
C GLY A 662 -8.52 -7.72 14.92
N PHE A 663 -9.71 -7.13 14.92
CA PHE A 663 -10.49 -6.96 16.14
C PHE A 663 -11.17 -8.27 16.56
N SER A 664 -11.28 -8.44 17.85
CA SER A 664 -11.99 -9.54 18.50
C SER A 664 -12.86 -9.00 19.63
N PRO A 665 -13.82 -9.76 20.13
CA PRO A 665 -14.63 -9.35 21.30
C PRO A 665 -13.82 -9.03 22.56
N SER A 666 -12.57 -9.48 22.63
CA SER A 666 -11.65 -9.22 23.74
C SER A 666 -10.62 -8.14 23.48
N THR A 667 -10.64 -7.53 22.29
CA THR A 667 -9.69 -6.49 21.92
C THR A 667 -9.80 -5.29 22.84
N PRO A 668 -8.76 -4.92 23.59
CA PRO A 668 -8.81 -3.78 24.48
C PRO A 668 -8.68 -2.48 23.71
N VAL A 669 -9.37 -1.45 24.17
CA VAL A 669 -9.31 -0.08 23.65
C VAL A 669 -8.86 0.85 24.77
N TYR A 670 -7.96 1.75 24.44
CA TYR A 670 -7.43 2.76 25.36
C TYR A 670 -7.61 4.16 24.76
N PHE A 671 -8.04 5.09 25.62
CA PHE A 671 -8.12 6.52 25.33
C PHE A 671 -7.02 7.23 26.12
N GLY A 672 -5.93 7.63 25.43
CA GLY A 672 -4.70 7.98 26.11
C GLY A 672 -4.18 6.79 26.93
N ASP A 673 -4.03 6.99 28.23
CA ASP A 673 -3.59 5.94 29.17
C ASP A 673 -4.77 5.27 29.90
N GLN A 674 -6.03 5.62 29.56
CA GLN A 674 -7.22 5.10 30.21
C GLN A 674 -7.86 3.99 29.36
N ARG A 675 -8.01 2.82 29.95
CA ARG A 675 -8.71 1.71 29.29
C ARG A 675 -10.21 1.97 29.23
N ALA A 676 -10.81 1.76 28.05
CA ALA A 676 -12.26 1.76 27.91
C ALA A 676 -12.90 0.68 28.80
N THR A 677 -14.00 1.03 29.45
CA THR A 677 -14.75 0.13 30.34
C THR A 677 -15.82 -0.67 29.61
N ASP A 678 -16.26 -0.17 28.47
CA ASP A 678 -17.28 -0.78 27.62
C ASP A 678 -16.81 -0.70 26.15
N VAL A 679 -16.59 -1.85 25.54
CA VAL A 679 -16.19 -2.02 24.14
C VAL A 679 -17.09 -3.08 23.53
N ARG A 680 -17.85 -2.68 22.52
CA ARG A 680 -18.68 -3.59 21.73
C ARG A 680 -18.00 -3.89 20.42
N SER A 681 -17.63 -5.15 20.20
CA SER A 681 -17.18 -5.63 18.90
C SER A 681 -18.39 -5.75 17.97
N VAL A 682 -18.33 -5.08 16.84
CA VAL A 682 -19.32 -5.18 15.76
C VAL A 682 -18.90 -6.27 14.79
N SER A 683 -17.62 -6.27 14.38
CA SER A 683 -17.00 -7.31 13.54
C SER A 683 -15.48 -7.36 13.78
N SER A 684 -14.74 -8.11 12.94
CA SER A 684 -13.27 -8.10 12.91
C SER A 684 -12.69 -6.73 12.50
N GLY A 685 -13.48 -5.89 11.86
CA GLY A 685 -13.07 -4.57 11.39
C GLY A 685 -13.67 -3.40 12.18
N PHE A 686 -14.65 -3.63 13.09
CA PHE A 686 -15.35 -2.54 13.72
C PHE A 686 -15.60 -2.74 15.22
N LEU A 687 -15.26 -1.70 16.01
CA LEU A 687 -15.55 -1.59 17.43
C LEU A 687 -16.34 -0.32 17.70
N ILE A 688 -17.20 -0.35 18.73
CA ILE A 688 -17.77 0.85 19.35
C ILE A 688 -17.33 0.87 20.80
N ALA A 689 -16.64 1.94 21.19
CA ALA A 689 -16.06 2.06 22.52
C ALA A 689 -16.58 3.30 23.26
N THR A 690 -16.84 3.13 24.56
CA THR A 690 -17.23 4.23 25.46
C THR A 690 -15.98 5.00 25.88
N VAL A 691 -16.01 6.32 25.68
CA VAL A 691 -14.94 7.24 26.10
C VAL A 691 -14.96 7.36 27.63
N PRO A 692 -13.86 7.06 28.35
CA PRO A 692 -13.77 7.28 29.79
C PRO A 692 -13.90 8.76 30.16
N SER A 693 -14.49 9.04 31.32
CA SER A 693 -14.67 10.42 31.75
C SER A 693 -13.36 11.18 31.89
N GLY A 694 -13.24 12.30 31.19
CA GLY A 694 -12.06 13.14 31.17
C GLY A 694 -10.92 12.66 30.24
N ALA A 695 -11.14 11.61 29.47
CA ALA A 695 -10.22 11.21 28.40
C ALA A 695 -10.50 11.99 27.11
N ASP A 696 -9.48 12.15 26.27
CA ASP A 696 -9.65 12.62 24.91
C ASP A 696 -10.22 11.48 24.05
N GLY A 697 -11.41 11.67 23.52
CA GLY A 697 -12.12 10.65 22.72
C GLY A 697 -11.47 10.37 21.36
N THR A 698 -10.54 11.21 20.90
CA THR A 698 -9.81 11.04 19.65
C THR A 698 -8.45 10.38 19.83
N ASP A 699 -7.96 10.28 21.05
CA ASP A 699 -6.65 9.70 21.39
C ASP A 699 -6.76 8.19 21.68
N VAL A 700 -6.99 7.39 20.62
CA VAL A 700 -7.34 5.97 20.72
C VAL A 700 -6.15 5.06 20.40
N THR A 701 -5.97 4.00 21.20
CA THR A 701 -5.09 2.86 20.94
C THR A 701 -5.88 1.57 21.07
N VAL A 702 -5.71 0.66 20.11
CA VAL A 702 -6.41 -0.62 20.07
C VAL A 702 -5.40 -1.78 20.22
N GLY A 703 -5.77 -2.82 20.96
CA GLY A 703 -4.92 -4.00 21.13
C GLY A 703 -3.83 -3.81 22.20
N THR A 704 -2.60 -4.21 21.91
CA THR A 704 -1.51 -4.18 22.90
C THR A 704 -1.18 -2.74 23.29
N TYR A 705 -1.37 -2.41 24.56
CA TYR A 705 -0.97 -1.14 25.12
C TYR A 705 0.46 -1.20 25.61
N VAL A 706 1.33 -0.39 25.01
CA VAL A 706 2.70 -0.18 25.46
C VAL A 706 2.75 1.18 26.20
N PRO A 707 3.08 1.20 27.49
CA PRO A 707 3.16 2.44 28.25
C PRO A 707 4.18 3.41 27.63
N ARG A 708 3.95 4.71 27.77
CA ARG A 708 4.91 5.72 27.31
C ARG A 708 6.21 5.61 28.14
N PRO A 709 7.39 5.65 27.53
CA PRO A 709 8.62 5.79 28.29
C PRO A 709 8.71 7.20 28.89
N VAL A 710 9.54 7.37 29.91
CA VAL A 710 9.77 8.67 30.54
C VAL A 710 11.21 9.06 30.33
N ILE A 711 11.47 10.28 29.86
CA ILE A 711 12.81 10.89 29.83
C ILE A 711 13.06 11.51 31.19
N THR A 712 14.13 11.08 31.89
CA THR A 712 14.51 11.60 33.20
C THR A 712 15.76 12.50 33.14
N ALA A 713 16.57 12.34 32.09
CA ALA A 713 17.70 13.22 31.80
C ALA A 713 17.91 13.32 30.28
N PRO A 714 18.27 14.51 29.74
CA PRO A 714 18.37 15.76 30.47
C PRO A 714 17.03 16.20 31.05
N LYS A 715 17.06 17.04 32.10
CA LYS A 715 15.83 17.62 32.66
C LYS A 715 15.30 18.72 31.74
N LYS A 716 13.98 18.91 31.75
CA LYS A 716 13.32 20.01 31.04
C LYS A 716 13.96 21.35 31.46
N GLY A 717 14.38 22.17 30.50
CA GLY A 717 15.04 23.44 30.71
C GLY A 717 16.57 23.36 30.87
N THR A 718 17.18 22.21 30.67
CA THR A 718 18.67 22.11 30.67
C THR A 718 19.25 22.91 29.51
N THR A 719 20.24 23.77 29.79
CA THR A 719 20.99 24.56 28.81
C THR A 719 22.45 24.16 28.80
N GLY A 720 23.21 24.52 27.75
CA GLY A 720 24.62 24.24 27.65
C GLY A 720 24.97 22.79 27.34
N LEU A 721 24.01 22.03 26.79
CA LEU A 721 24.31 20.67 26.35
C LEU A 721 25.30 20.69 25.17
N PRO A 722 26.25 19.75 25.11
CA PRO A 722 27.12 19.60 23.94
C PRO A 722 26.30 19.03 22.74
N ASP A 723 26.89 19.05 21.54
CA ASP A 723 26.34 18.45 20.32
C ASP A 723 26.15 16.93 20.39
N THR A 724 26.81 16.33 21.39
CA THR A 724 26.70 14.88 21.68
C THR A 724 26.45 14.71 23.18
N TYR A 725 25.31 14.14 23.53
CA TYR A 725 24.87 13.99 24.93
C TYR A 725 24.04 12.74 25.15
N THR A 726 23.96 12.30 26.41
CA THR A 726 23.16 11.11 26.77
C THR A 726 21.72 11.52 27.12
N VAL A 727 20.77 10.81 26.52
CA VAL A 727 19.35 10.83 26.93
C VAL A 727 19.09 9.56 27.70
N SER A 728 18.44 9.67 28.87
CA SER A 728 18.10 8.52 29.68
C SER A 728 16.73 8.63 30.35
N GLY A 729 16.22 7.51 30.77
CA GLY A 729 14.88 7.48 31.33
C GLY A 729 14.44 6.13 31.88
N THR A 730 13.13 5.97 32.02
CA THR A 730 12.51 4.71 32.46
C THR A 730 11.53 4.19 31.43
N GLY A 731 11.39 2.88 31.35
CA GLY A 731 10.52 2.16 30.42
C GLY A 731 10.20 0.76 30.90
N VAL A 732 9.54 -0.02 30.06
CA VAL A 732 9.23 -1.42 30.36
C VAL A 732 10.48 -2.28 30.15
N PRO A 733 10.89 -3.10 31.15
CA PRO A 733 12.06 -3.96 30.99
C PRO A 733 11.97 -4.86 29.75
N GLY A 734 13.03 -4.84 28.95
CA GLY A 734 13.12 -5.62 27.71
C GLY A 734 12.65 -4.92 26.46
N ASP A 735 11.87 -3.84 26.57
CA ASP A 735 11.43 -3.05 25.42
C ASP A 735 12.56 -2.19 24.85
N THR A 736 12.50 -1.93 23.56
CA THR A 736 13.44 -1.04 22.87
C THR A 736 12.92 0.38 22.89
N VAL A 737 13.63 1.29 23.53
CA VAL A 737 13.31 2.73 23.53
C VAL A 737 14.04 3.42 22.40
N THR A 738 13.32 4.26 21.65
CA THR A 738 13.86 5.18 20.63
C THR A 738 13.63 6.61 21.12
N ALA A 739 14.69 7.33 21.43
CA ALA A 739 14.62 8.76 21.75
C ALA A 739 14.99 9.57 20.51
N GLY A 740 14.27 10.64 20.25
CA GLY A 740 14.44 11.50 19.08
C GLY A 740 14.39 12.98 19.42
N ASP A 741 14.95 13.78 18.51
CA ASP A 741 15.05 15.23 18.53
C ASP A 741 14.16 15.83 17.44
N ASN A 742 13.37 16.83 17.76
CA ASN A 742 12.42 17.44 16.84
C ASN A 742 13.08 18.31 15.76
N VAL A 743 14.25 18.86 15.98
CA VAL A 743 14.94 19.80 15.06
C VAL A 743 15.77 19.03 14.04
N ASP A 744 16.81 18.33 14.49
CA ASP A 744 17.77 17.65 13.59
C ASP A 744 17.26 16.29 13.12
N LYS A 745 16.12 15.84 13.62
CA LYS A 745 15.56 14.49 13.35
C LYS A 745 16.54 13.36 13.67
N THR A 746 17.50 13.63 14.55
CA THR A 746 18.45 12.63 15.04
C THR A 746 17.76 11.74 16.07
N GLY A 747 18.19 10.49 16.15
CA GLY A 747 17.63 9.53 17.09
C GLY A 747 18.68 8.58 17.65
N CYS A 748 18.39 8.03 18.81
CA CYS A 748 19.17 6.95 19.41
C CYS A 748 18.27 5.88 20.01
N THR A 749 18.76 4.65 20.11
CA THR A 749 18.00 3.52 20.62
C THR A 749 18.71 2.83 21.79
N ALA A 750 17.95 2.32 22.75
CA ALA A 750 18.44 1.50 23.83
C ALA A 750 17.39 0.44 24.22
N VAL A 751 17.84 -0.73 24.66
CA VAL A 751 16.96 -1.71 25.30
C VAL A 751 16.86 -1.37 26.79
N THR A 752 15.64 -1.31 27.32
CA THR A 752 15.39 -1.05 28.74
C THR A 752 15.92 -2.21 29.59
N GLY A 753 16.74 -1.89 30.58
CA GLY A 753 17.32 -2.86 31.49
C GLY A 753 16.27 -3.54 32.39
N THR A 754 16.69 -4.59 33.09
CA THR A 754 15.82 -5.31 34.06
C THR A 754 15.39 -4.45 35.25
N ASP A 755 16.11 -3.34 35.50
CA ASP A 755 15.78 -2.33 36.50
C ASP A 755 14.80 -1.26 36.00
N GLY A 756 14.32 -1.38 34.75
CA GLY A 756 13.41 -0.44 34.11
C GLY A 756 14.07 0.85 33.63
N THR A 757 15.40 0.93 33.56
CA THR A 757 16.11 2.11 33.06
C THR A 757 16.66 1.90 31.67
N TRP A 758 16.76 2.99 30.89
CA TRP A 758 17.38 3.01 29.59
C TRP A 758 18.23 4.26 29.40
N ALA A 759 19.25 4.19 28.53
CA ALA A 759 20.07 5.31 28.14
C ALA A 759 20.64 5.10 26.75
N CYS A 760 20.63 6.17 25.93
CA CYS A 760 21.30 6.19 24.64
C CYS A 760 21.90 7.57 24.36
N THR A 761 22.76 7.69 23.36
CA THR A 761 23.48 8.92 23.05
C THR A 761 23.00 9.52 21.75
N LEU A 762 22.47 10.74 21.79
CA LEU A 762 22.23 11.57 20.61
C LEU A 762 23.53 12.24 20.18
N THR A 763 23.77 12.29 18.88
CA THR A 763 25.00 12.84 18.29
C THR A 763 24.66 13.78 17.14
N GLY A 764 25.44 14.86 17.00
CA GLY A 764 25.32 15.81 15.89
C GLY A 764 24.16 16.77 16.03
N SER A 765 23.69 17.02 17.26
CA SER A 765 22.62 18.00 17.49
C SER A 765 23.15 19.43 17.25
N SER A 766 22.43 20.22 16.46
CA SER A 766 22.75 21.61 16.17
C SER A 766 22.62 22.51 17.43
N ALA A 767 23.25 23.66 17.44
CA ALA A 767 23.05 24.60 18.52
C ALA A 767 21.66 25.24 18.42
N GLY A 768 20.92 25.27 19.55
CA GLY A 768 19.57 25.81 19.58
C GLY A 768 18.66 25.13 20.60
N GLN A 769 17.41 25.54 20.61
CA GLN A 769 16.37 24.91 21.41
C GLN A 769 15.86 23.65 20.73
N HIS A 770 15.75 22.54 21.46
CA HIS A 770 15.31 21.24 20.99
C HIS A 770 14.25 20.67 21.93
N THR A 771 13.35 19.86 21.39
CA THR A 771 12.40 19.08 22.18
C THR A 771 12.66 17.59 21.95
N LEU A 772 13.00 16.90 23.01
CA LEU A 772 13.26 15.47 23.01
C LEU A 772 11.99 14.72 23.34
N THR A 773 11.70 13.67 22.58
CA THR A 773 10.65 12.71 22.87
C THR A 773 11.21 11.29 22.78
N ALA A 774 10.55 10.35 23.41
CA ALA A 774 10.92 8.94 23.32
C ALA A 774 9.67 8.07 23.13
N THR A 775 9.80 7.04 22.33
CA THR A 775 8.83 5.95 22.20
C THR A 775 9.48 4.65 22.65
N GLN A 776 8.70 3.65 23.06
CA GLN A 776 9.24 2.30 23.29
C GLN A 776 8.45 1.27 22.52
N SER A 777 9.13 0.21 22.06
CA SER A 777 8.52 -0.90 21.34
C SER A 777 8.76 -2.19 22.09
N ASP A 778 7.72 -3.00 22.22
CA ASP A 778 7.82 -4.34 22.81
C ASP A 778 8.54 -5.34 21.87
N LYS A 779 8.77 -6.56 22.34
CA LYS A 779 9.41 -7.64 21.57
C LYS A 779 8.64 -8.05 20.31
N ASP A 780 7.33 -7.75 20.27
CA ASP A 780 6.43 -8.08 19.17
C ASP A 780 6.22 -6.88 18.24
N GLY A 781 6.93 -5.74 18.48
CA GLY A 781 6.95 -4.51 17.66
C GLY A 781 5.80 -3.53 17.95
N ALA A 782 4.94 -3.74 18.99
CA ALA A 782 4.01 -2.69 19.42
C ALA A 782 4.77 -1.50 19.94
N THR A 783 4.40 -0.31 19.48
CA THR A 783 5.09 0.93 19.85
C THR A 783 4.19 1.81 20.69
N SER A 784 4.77 2.37 21.76
CA SER A 784 4.08 3.33 22.60
C SER A 784 3.88 4.67 21.89
N ARG A 785 2.99 5.47 22.41
CA ARG A 785 2.97 6.90 22.08
C ARG A 785 4.25 7.59 22.55
N PRO A 786 4.60 8.76 21.98
CA PRO A 786 5.71 9.56 22.45
C PRO A 786 5.57 9.95 23.93
N SER A 787 6.68 9.98 24.63
CA SER A 787 6.78 10.56 25.97
C SER A 787 6.38 12.04 25.98
N ALA A 788 6.16 12.60 27.15
CA ALA A 788 6.11 14.05 27.30
C ALA A 788 7.41 14.67 26.75
N GLY A 789 7.29 15.78 26.02
CA GLY A 789 8.41 16.48 25.43
C GLY A 789 9.31 17.12 26.51
N VAL A 790 10.62 16.94 26.37
CA VAL A 790 11.62 17.54 27.24
C VAL A 790 12.39 18.60 26.46
N THR A 791 12.07 19.88 26.71
CA THR A 791 12.75 21.02 26.05
C THR A 791 14.09 21.28 26.68
N VAL A 792 15.13 21.36 25.85
CA VAL A 792 16.53 21.59 26.23
C VAL A 792 17.17 22.60 25.27
N TYR A 793 18.34 23.11 25.61
CA TYR A 793 19.13 24.00 24.74
C TYR A 793 20.54 23.44 24.53
N ILE A 794 20.85 23.19 23.26
CA ILE A 794 22.17 22.74 22.82
C ILE A 794 23.09 23.97 22.67
N GLY A 795 24.27 23.94 23.30
CA GLY A 795 25.16 25.10 23.35
C GLY A 795 24.67 26.16 24.34
N THR A 796 25.34 27.33 24.33
CA THR A 796 24.96 28.44 25.20
C THR A 796 23.88 29.28 24.52
N PRO A 797 22.71 29.50 25.18
CA PRO A 797 21.67 30.35 24.61
C PRO A 797 22.22 31.78 24.35
N PRO A 798 21.97 32.39 23.18
CA PRO A 798 22.28 33.80 22.96
C PRO A 798 21.44 34.70 23.89
N ALA A 799 21.86 35.97 24.08
CA ALA A 799 21.13 36.93 24.91
C ALA A 799 19.70 37.20 24.38
N ALA A 800 19.52 37.14 23.07
CA ALA A 800 18.20 37.09 22.38
C ALA A 800 18.28 36.11 21.21
N ALA A 801 17.24 35.31 21.00
CA ALA A 801 17.15 34.35 19.92
C ALA A 801 15.88 34.62 19.09
N ARG A 802 16.05 34.86 17.77
CA ARG A 802 14.95 34.91 16.82
C ARG A 802 14.58 33.47 16.43
N ILE A 803 13.30 33.13 16.48
CA ILE A 803 12.71 31.86 16.05
C ILE A 803 11.79 32.20 14.89
N ASP A 804 12.08 31.61 13.75
CA ASP A 804 11.33 31.78 12.53
C ASP A 804 9.94 31.17 12.63
N ASP A 805 8.98 31.65 11.84
CA ASP A 805 7.62 31.06 11.82
C ASP A 805 7.59 29.65 11.23
N THR A 806 8.60 29.27 10.43
CA THR A 806 8.76 27.90 9.91
C THR A 806 9.46 26.93 10.88
N ASP A 807 9.82 27.36 12.10
CA ASP A 807 10.49 26.50 13.07
C ASP A 807 9.61 25.30 13.46
N PRO A 808 10.09 24.05 13.34
CA PRO A 808 9.31 22.83 13.60
C PRO A 808 8.87 22.64 15.05
N SER A 809 9.36 23.46 15.98
CA SER A 809 8.92 23.46 17.39
C SER A 809 7.64 24.27 17.62
N ILE A 810 7.16 24.99 16.62
CA ILE A 810 5.90 25.72 16.67
C ILE A 810 4.78 24.79 16.18
N THR A 811 3.74 24.65 16.98
CA THR A 811 2.55 23.85 16.60
C THR A 811 1.45 24.79 16.15
N TYR A 812 0.93 24.56 14.95
CA TYR A 812 -0.16 25.34 14.35
C TYR A 812 -1.48 24.56 14.34
N SER A 813 -2.59 25.25 14.65
CA SER A 813 -3.93 24.75 14.48
C SER A 813 -4.70 25.70 13.55
N ALA A 814 -4.97 25.26 12.32
CA ALA A 814 -5.65 26.01 11.25
C ALA A 814 -4.94 27.33 10.88
N TRP A 815 -3.65 27.26 10.60
CA TRP A 815 -2.83 28.31 10.01
C TRP A 815 -2.25 27.83 8.69
N ASP A 816 -2.19 28.72 7.71
CA ASP A 816 -1.58 28.49 6.40
C ASP A 816 -0.27 29.24 6.30
N HIS A 817 0.66 28.75 5.45
CA HIS A 817 1.95 29.40 5.18
C HIS A 817 1.93 30.15 3.84
N SER A 818 2.58 31.34 3.81
CA SER A 818 2.73 32.15 2.62
C SER A 818 4.18 32.60 2.47
N ALA A 819 4.82 32.27 1.35
CA ALA A 819 6.20 32.63 1.00
C ALA A 819 6.25 33.53 -0.23
N ASP A 820 7.48 34.05 -0.52
CA ASP A 820 7.77 34.94 -1.67
C ASP A 820 6.86 36.19 -1.71
N ARG A 821 6.61 36.80 -0.56
CA ARG A 821 5.62 37.85 -0.37
C ARG A 821 6.09 39.22 -0.84
N GLY A 822 7.39 39.52 -0.73
CA GLY A 822 7.98 40.82 -1.10
C GLY A 822 7.44 42.01 -0.29
N LEU A 823 6.93 41.77 0.94
CA LEU A 823 6.28 42.75 1.81
C LEU A 823 7.16 43.22 2.98
N GLY A 824 8.33 42.62 3.15
CA GLY A 824 9.29 42.96 4.19
C GLY A 824 9.19 42.10 5.46
N ASP A 825 8.54 40.96 5.37
CA ASP A 825 8.48 39.93 6.41
C ASP A 825 9.85 39.28 6.60
N HIS A 826 10.11 38.69 7.77
CA HIS A 826 11.34 37.96 8.03
C HIS A 826 11.42 36.77 7.08
N ASN A 827 12.55 36.57 6.40
CA ASN A 827 12.75 35.55 5.37
C ASN A 827 11.77 35.59 4.17
N ASP A 828 11.00 36.69 4.02
CA ASP A 828 9.99 36.89 2.96
C ASP A 828 8.82 35.91 3.01
N ASP A 829 8.51 35.40 4.22
CA ASP A 829 7.38 34.48 4.45
C ASP A 829 6.71 34.76 5.81
N LEU A 830 5.58 34.14 6.07
CA LEU A 830 4.89 34.11 7.36
C LEU A 830 3.76 33.09 7.38
N HIS A 831 3.30 32.72 8.58
CA HIS A 831 2.03 32.01 8.76
C HIS A 831 0.88 32.96 9.00
N TYR A 832 -0.32 32.61 8.48
CA TYR A 832 -1.55 33.38 8.67
C TYR A 832 -2.75 32.49 8.98
N ALA A 833 -3.70 33.03 9.73
CA ALA A 833 -4.97 32.39 10.01
C ALA A 833 -6.16 33.23 9.55
N VAL A 834 -7.19 32.59 9.00
CA VAL A 834 -8.45 33.24 8.57
C VAL A 834 -9.60 32.95 9.53
N THR A 835 -9.56 31.82 10.24
CA THR A 835 -10.63 31.38 11.13
C THR A 835 -10.42 31.87 12.57
N ASN A 836 -11.43 32.47 13.19
CA ASN A 836 -11.35 32.86 14.58
C ASN A 836 -11.29 31.62 15.48
N GLY A 837 -10.41 31.62 16.47
CA GLY A 837 -10.09 30.48 17.32
C GLY A 837 -8.88 29.67 16.87
N SER A 838 -8.39 29.87 15.62
CA SER A 838 -7.10 29.29 15.20
C SER A 838 -6.00 29.71 16.14
N ASN A 839 -5.16 28.79 16.55
CA ASN A 839 -4.08 29.08 17.49
C ASN A 839 -2.75 28.49 17.06
N LEU A 840 -1.68 29.03 17.60
CA LEU A 840 -0.35 28.45 17.57
C LEU A 840 0.19 28.34 18.99
N THR A 841 1.02 27.32 19.21
CA THR A 841 1.63 27.03 20.51
C THR A 841 3.14 26.83 20.36
N PHE A 842 3.90 27.42 21.26
CA PHE A 842 5.34 27.28 21.30
C PHE A 842 5.86 27.19 22.74
N THR A 843 6.81 26.28 22.97
CA THR A 843 7.48 26.14 24.27
C THR A 843 8.92 26.62 24.17
N PHE A 844 9.34 27.52 25.03
CA PHE A 844 10.68 28.13 24.98
C PHE A 844 11.36 28.18 26.36
N ILE A 845 12.66 28.33 26.32
CA ILE A 845 13.50 28.58 27.53
C ILE A 845 13.95 30.03 27.49
N GLY A 846 13.56 30.82 28.46
CA GLY A 846 13.95 32.26 28.45
C GLY A 846 13.43 33.02 29.66
N THR A 847 13.55 34.34 29.61
CA THR A 847 13.05 35.32 30.59
C THR A 847 12.07 36.30 29.99
N GLY A 848 11.76 36.16 28.70
CA GLY A 848 10.79 36.96 27.95
C GLY A 848 10.64 36.45 26.52
N ILE A 849 9.55 36.90 25.87
CA ILE A 849 9.27 36.55 24.48
C ILE A 849 8.54 37.69 23.79
N LYS A 850 8.91 37.94 22.52
CA LYS A 850 8.16 38.81 21.62
C LYS A 850 7.49 37.98 20.51
N VAL A 851 6.32 38.42 20.09
CA VAL A 851 5.61 37.87 18.94
C VAL A 851 5.72 38.86 17.81
N PHE A 852 6.16 38.38 16.65
CA PHE A 852 6.26 39.19 15.45
C PHE A 852 5.16 38.82 14.45
N GLY A 853 4.76 39.79 13.65
CA GLY A 853 3.77 39.63 12.59
C GLY A 853 3.53 40.94 11.87
N GLU A 854 2.56 40.96 10.96
CA GLU A 854 2.18 42.21 10.27
C GLU A 854 1.16 43.01 11.09
N GLN A 855 1.20 44.33 10.88
CA GLN A 855 0.07 45.22 11.21
C GLN A 855 -0.49 45.79 9.91
N TYR A 856 -1.81 45.61 9.66
CA TYR A 856 -2.50 46.17 8.51
C TYR A 856 -4.00 46.27 8.76
N THR A 857 -4.73 46.96 7.85
CA THR A 857 -6.16 47.22 8.01
C THR A 857 -7.05 46.01 7.87
N ASP A 858 -6.56 44.89 7.33
CA ASP A 858 -7.24 43.60 7.22
C ASP A 858 -6.97 42.67 8.41
N GLN A 859 -6.08 43.06 9.32
CA GLN A 859 -5.81 42.35 10.57
C GLN A 859 -6.90 42.61 11.60
N GLY A 860 -6.76 41.99 12.80
CA GLY A 860 -7.72 42.16 13.89
C GLY A 860 -7.08 41.98 15.26
N GLU A 861 -7.81 41.40 16.15
CA GLU A 861 -7.30 41.09 17.48
C GLU A 861 -6.78 39.69 17.57
N ILE A 862 -5.69 39.54 18.28
CA ILE A 862 -5.14 38.26 18.73
C ILE A 862 -5.13 38.23 20.26
N SER A 863 -5.20 37.07 20.85
CA SER A 863 -4.93 36.87 22.29
C SER A 863 -3.62 36.11 22.48
N VAL A 864 -2.83 36.53 23.44
CA VAL A 864 -1.57 35.91 23.82
C VAL A 864 -1.64 35.48 25.27
N SER A 865 -1.44 34.17 25.53
CA SER A 865 -1.34 33.60 26.88
C SER A 865 0.02 32.96 27.07
N ILE A 866 0.63 33.13 28.23
CA ILE A 866 1.85 32.45 28.62
C ILE A 866 1.54 31.61 29.86
N ASP A 867 1.96 30.35 29.86
CA ASP A 867 1.79 29.36 30.95
C ASP A 867 0.34 29.18 31.40
N GLY A 868 -0.61 29.41 30.50
CA GLY A 868 -2.05 29.30 30.80
C GLY A 868 -2.62 30.43 31.62
N GLU A 869 -1.88 31.53 31.83
CA GLU A 869 -2.38 32.72 32.50
C GLU A 869 -3.46 33.45 31.65
N THR A 870 -4.15 34.39 32.25
CA THR A 870 -5.19 35.17 31.56
C THR A 870 -4.62 35.81 30.28
N PRO A 871 -5.23 35.57 29.13
CA PRO A 871 -4.72 36.07 27.86
C PRO A 871 -4.72 37.59 27.75
N THR A 872 -3.66 38.14 27.20
CA THR A 872 -3.59 39.55 26.79
C THR A 872 -4.13 39.69 25.38
N VAL A 873 -5.11 40.57 25.17
CA VAL A 873 -5.63 40.87 23.83
C VAL A 873 -4.82 41.98 23.21
N VAL A 874 -4.39 41.80 21.98
CA VAL A 874 -3.59 42.72 21.20
C VAL A 874 -4.31 43.04 19.88
N ASN A 875 -4.47 44.33 19.58
CA ASN A 875 -5.01 44.77 18.29
C ASN A 875 -3.85 44.96 17.31
N THR A 876 -3.88 44.27 16.19
CA THR A 876 -2.85 44.33 15.13
C THR A 876 -3.25 45.24 13.96
N VAL A 877 -4.30 46.06 14.11
CA VAL A 877 -4.67 47.09 13.13
C VAL A 877 -3.92 48.38 13.45
N PRO A 878 -3.03 48.88 12.56
CA PRO A 878 -2.24 50.08 12.83
C PRO A 878 -3.10 51.36 12.69
N ALA A 879 -2.80 52.36 13.53
CA ALA A 879 -3.56 53.63 13.58
C ALA A 879 -3.38 54.46 12.31
N ASP A 880 -2.29 54.31 11.59
CA ASP A 880 -1.99 55.07 10.37
C ASP A 880 -2.57 54.42 9.09
N GLY A 881 -3.13 53.17 9.22
CA GLY A 881 -3.71 52.43 8.12
C GLY A 881 -2.71 51.94 7.08
N THR A 882 -1.40 52.02 7.36
CA THR A 882 -0.35 51.52 6.46
C THR A 882 0.11 50.15 6.92
N ARG A 883 0.66 49.36 5.95
CA ARG A 883 1.20 48.03 6.26
C ARG A 883 2.58 48.15 6.93
N HIS A 884 2.75 47.47 8.03
CA HIS A 884 4.02 47.31 8.73
C HIS A 884 4.31 45.81 8.84
N ALA A 885 5.37 45.33 8.22
CA ALA A 885 5.83 43.96 8.26
C ALA A 885 6.88 43.77 9.37
N ASP A 886 7.12 42.58 9.83
CA ASP A 886 8.09 42.16 10.85
C ASP A 886 8.06 43.06 12.12
N VAL A 887 6.83 43.30 12.62
CA VAL A 887 6.63 44.14 13.83
C VAL A 887 6.43 43.29 15.06
N ALA A 888 7.08 43.66 16.17
CA ALA A 888 6.80 43.05 17.46
C ALA A 888 5.37 43.46 17.92
N VAL A 889 4.37 42.66 17.56
CA VAL A 889 2.98 42.92 17.92
C VAL A 889 2.67 42.66 19.40
N TYR A 890 3.50 41.84 20.06
CA TYR A 890 3.40 41.59 21.50
C TYR A 890 4.80 41.47 22.10
N THR A 891 4.95 41.95 23.34
CA THR A 891 6.14 41.74 24.16
C THR A 891 5.69 41.34 25.56
N SER A 892 6.21 40.22 26.05
CA SER A 892 5.89 39.69 27.38
C SER A 892 6.45 40.60 28.50
N PRO A 893 5.83 40.60 29.67
CA PRO A 893 6.52 40.97 30.88
C PRO A 893 7.78 40.15 31.09
N THR A 894 8.71 40.59 31.97
CA THR A 894 9.85 39.75 32.36
C THR A 894 9.36 38.53 33.10
N LEU A 895 9.69 37.36 32.58
CA LEU A 895 9.37 36.04 33.12
C LEU A 895 10.50 35.57 34.07
N SER A 896 10.20 34.60 34.91
CA SER A 896 11.23 33.85 35.63
C SER A 896 12.12 33.09 34.63
N ALA A 897 13.40 32.95 34.92
CA ALA A 897 14.26 32.12 34.06
C ALA A 897 13.77 30.66 34.11
N GLY A 898 13.35 30.10 32.97
CA GLY A 898 12.78 28.75 32.92
C GLY A 898 12.13 28.42 31.60
N VAL A 899 11.41 27.31 31.58
CA VAL A 899 10.60 26.88 30.45
C VAL A 899 9.21 27.47 30.54
N HIS A 900 8.78 28.09 29.48
CA HIS A 900 7.48 28.73 29.33
C HIS A 900 6.75 28.22 28.08
N THR A 901 5.44 28.28 28.08
CA THR A 901 4.62 27.96 26.91
C THR A 901 3.76 29.17 26.54
N ILE A 902 3.88 29.64 25.30
CA ILE A 902 3.06 30.71 24.75
C ILE A 902 2.00 30.14 23.81
N VAL A 903 0.79 30.67 23.89
CA VAL A 903 -0.31 30.39 22.96
C VAL A 903 -0.79 31.72 22.38
N VAL A 904 -0.83 31.79 21.03
CA VAL A 904 -1.37 32.93 20.29
C VAL A 904 -2.61 32.47 19.56
N THR A 905 -3.75 33.15 19.75
CA THR A 905 -5.03 32.78 19.18
C THR A 905 -5.64 33.96 18.41
N LYS A 906 -6.12 33.71 17.19
CA LYS A 906 -6.87 34.68 16.40
C LYS A 906 -8.25 34.91 17.00
N LEU A 907 -8.62 36.19 17.24
CA LEU A 907 -9.93 36.59 17.79
C LEU A 907 -10.83 37.24 16.76
N SER A 908 -10.28 38.14 15.93
CA SER A 908 -11.08 38.94 15.00
C SER A 908 -10.29 39.32 13.73
N GLY A 909 -10.90 40.09 12.82
CA GLY A 909 -10.31 40.52 11.55
C GLY A 909 -10.36 39.47 10.45
N GLN A 910 -9.94 39.85 9.23
CA GLN A 910 -9.83 38.90 8.11
C GLN A 910 -8.65 37.97 8.35
N TYR A 911 -7.50 38.51 8.73
CA TYR A 911 -6.29 37.73 8.98
C TYR A 911 -5.78 37.94 10.42
N ALA A 912 -5.04 36.99 10.92
CA ALA A 912 -4.00 37.15 11.92
C ALA A 912 -2.71 36.60 11.32
N THR A 913 -1.60 37.31 11.46
CA THR A 913 -0.30 36.94 10.89
C THR A 913 0.71 36.68 11.98
N PHE A 914 1.65 35.80 11.69
CA PHE A 914 2.72 35.44 12.59
C PHE A 914 4.01 35.21 11.78
N ASP A 915 5.05 35.98 12.12
CA ASP A 915 6.35 36.05 11.44
C ASP A 915 7.50 35.58 12.35
N GLY A 916 7.17 34.98 13.49
CA GLY A 916 8.14 34.39 14.39
C GLY A 916 8.17 34.96 15.80
N PHE A 917 9.06 34.44 16.61
CA PHE A 917 9.30 34.88 17.99
C PHE A 917 10.70 35.46 18.16
N GLU A 918 10.90 36.28 19.19
CA GLU A 918 12.20 36.60 19.72
C GLU A 918 12.20 36.27 21.23
N ILE A 919 13.11 35.41 21.65
CA ILE A 919 13.23 34.97 23.04
C ILE A 919 14.29 35.79 23.74
N ASP A 920 13.95 36.40 24.86
CA ASP A 920 14.95 37.01 25.76
C ASP A 920 15.48 35.93 26.69
N ASN A 921 16.81 35.71 26.65
CA ASN A 921 17.50 34.75 27.50
C ASN A 921 18.21 35.48 28.64
N PRO A 922 18.35 34.87 29.82
CA PRO A 922 19.17 35.47 30.87
C PRO A 922 20.60 35.61 30.38
N THR A 923 21.16 36.81 30.51
CA THR A 923 22.59 36.99 30.34
C THR A 923 23.31 36.05 31.32
N PRO A 924 24.36 35.31 30.89
CA PRO A 924 25.10 34.36 31.73
C PRO A 924 25.63 34.99 32.99
#